data_ea798068102535c33180b0a3a2a834b0
#
_entry.id   ea798068102535c33180b0a3a2a834b0
#
_cell.length_a   1.000
_cell.length_b   1.000
_cell.length_c   1.000
_cell.angle_alpha   90.00
_cell.angle_beta   90.00
_cell.angle_gamma   90.00
#
_symmetry.space_group_name_H-M   'P 1'
#
loop_
_entity.id
_entity.type
_entity.pdbx_description
1 polymer ?
#
loop_
_entity_poly.entity_id
_entity_poly.type
_entity_poly.pdbx_seq_one_letter_code
_entity_poly.pdbx_strand_id
1 'polypeptide(L)'
;MTDFLLELRSEEIPARMQAKARDDLAKLFAAELDKAGLHATEIVMYSTPRRLALIALGLPLETPAVCEEIKGPKAGAPPQAFEGFLRKTGLTQDQLVERGGIFFAVAQRPGRKTADILAEAIPAIIRAFPWPKSQRWGAASASTESLRWVRPLQGIIALLGDELVPFEVDSIASGNVTMGHRFHHSGEITIGNVADYAAKLRAAHVILDHEQRQNIIRDGAAKAAADAGLTLLPDEGLVIENAGLTEWPVPMLGRFDAAFLKLPPEVIQLTARVNQKYFVCRDAHGRLANAFVCTANIEASDGGAAIIAGNEKVLAARLSDAKFFWETDLKIPLETQAAKLSNIVFHEKLGTIAGKVERVAKLARWLVEEGIVKSSPERGGEPAKLVEGQVQLAADLQDNPNVPLHHLSDGPPPRSGEDLAGARLAAQAERAARLCKADLVTGMVGEFPELQGIIGGYYARAQLTDLDDASRNAIADAVRDHYKPVGQGDDVPTAPVTVAVSLADKLDSLVGFFVVGILPTGSKDPFALRRAALGILAIILENKLRCNFVDLVSRARRGFETLADYQETTDKRTAYDKFLENLGMRSAFSEIKKVWLVDWVVEDFVVDRLKVQQREAGVRHDLIDAVFALGGEDDLVRLLARVKALQAFVTTQEGANLLAGYKRAANILKANTSGKNNRHPELDSGSISPNGTSVDAQEWMLKQVQHDGVGEVEVVLFNALLDAETKASDAIALENFEAAMSALAILRTPIDAFFDKETGVMVNDPDPDKRAFRLGLLTRFRDAVHQVADFSIIEG
;
A
#
# COMPACT_ATOMS: atom_id res chain seq x y z
N MET A 1 41.83 15.38 14.06
CA MET A 1 40.77 14.85 13.18
C MET A 1 41.36 14.65 11.81
N THR A 2 41.02 13.58 11.13
CA THR A 2 41.53 13.27 9.79
C THR A 2 40.43 12.57 8.98
N ASP A 3 40.57 12.49 7.66
CA ASP A 3 39.58 11.87 6.81
C ASP A 3 39.95 10.42 6.51
N PHE A 4 38.95 9.57 6.35
CA PHE A 4 39.14 8.16 6.02
C PHE A 4 38.55 7.86 4.64
N LEU A 5 39.33 7.17 3.80
CA LEU A 5 38.90 6.65 2.50
C LEU A 5 38.86 5.13 2.52
N LEU A 6 37.73 4.56 2.15
CA LEU A 6 37.56 3.14 1.84
C LEU A 6 37.10 3.00 0.40
N GLU A 7 37.82 2.26 -0.44
CA GLU A 7 37.37 1.76 -1.73
C GLU A 7 37.30 0.23 -1.71
N LEU A 8 36.13 -0.30 -2.11
CA LEU A 8 35.94 -1.73 -2.35
C LEU A 8 35.76 -1.93 -3.85
N ARG A 9 36.85 -2.31 -4.54
CA ARG A 9 36.85 -2.52 -6.00
C ARG A 9 36.55 -3.97 -6.32
N SER A 10 35.54 -4.19 -7.18
CA SER A 10 35.11 -5.54 -7.58
C SER A 10 34.89 -5.62 -9.10
N GLU A 11 34.49 -6.77 -9.60
CA GLU A 11 33.84 -6.89 -10.90
C GLU A 11 32.46 -6.19 -10.85
N GLU A 12 31.79 -6.02 -12.00
CA GLU A 12 30.67 -5.11 -12.19
C GLU A 12 29.48 -5.39 -11.27
N ILE A 13 29.25 -4.44 -10.37
CA ILE A 13 28.10 -4.41 -9.45
C ILE A 13 26.84 -4.05 -10.26
N PRO A 14 25.77 -4.88 -10.25
CA PRO A 14 24.55 -4.55 -10.96
C PRO A 14 24.00 -3.17 -10.57
N ALA A 15 23.67 -2.33 -11.54
CA ALA A 15 23.23 -0.95 -11.32
C ALA A 15 22.12 -0.84 -10.25
N ARG A 16 21.11 -1.71 -10.33
CA ARG A 16 19.97 -1.76 -9.37
C ARG A 16 20.36 -2.06 -7.92
N MET A 17 21.58 -2.56 -7.67
CA MET A 17 22.03 -2.86 -6.31
C MET A 17 22.90 -1.75 -5.71
N GLN A 18 23.40 -0.83 -6.53
CA GLN A 18 24.39 0.16 -6.11
C GLN A 18 23.84 1.16 -5.10
N ALA A 19 22.62 1.68 -5.29
CA ALA A 19 22.02 2.64 -4.36
C ALA A 19 21.89 2.01 -2.96
N LYS A 20 21.25 0.84 -2.86
CA LYS A 20 21.13 0.15 -1.60
C LYS A 20 22.48 -0.23 -0.97
N ALA A 21 23.45 -0.59 -1.78
CA ALA A 21 24.79 -0.92 -1.28
C ALA A 21 25.50 0.30 -0.67
N ARG A 22 25.31 1.50 -1.23
CA ARG A 22 25.80 2.74 -0.59
C ARG A 22 25.18 2.94 0.77
N ASP A 23 23.86 2.82 0.86
CA ASP A 23 23.11 2.99 2.12
C ASP A 23 23.52 1.94 3.18
N ASP A 24 23.65 0.68 2.76
CA ASP A 24 24.01 -0.42 3.66
C ASP A 24 25.46 -0.24 4.16
N LEU A 25 26.40 0.16 3.30
CA LEU A 25 27.80 0.42 3.72
C LEU A 25 27.87 1.59 4.71
N ALA A 26 27.18 2.69 4.43
CA ALA A 26 27.15 3.84 5.32
C ALA A 26 26.59 3.47 6.71
N LYS A 27 25.49 2.72 6.75
CA LYS A 27 24.85 2.28 8.01
C LYS A 27 25.74 1.32 8.81
N LEU A 28 26.34 0.34 8.15
CA LEU A 28 27.24 -0.63 8.79
C LEU A 28 28.48 0.08 9.34
N PHE A 29 29.06 0.98 8.55
CA PHE A 29 30.23 1.75 8.96
C PHE A 29 29.93 2.66 10.16
N ALA A 30 28.85 3.43 10.11
CA ALA A 30 28.41 4.27 11.23
C ALA A 30 28.17 3.44 12.49
N ALA A 31 27.51 2.29 12.38
CA ALA A 31 27.24 1.40 13.51
C ALA A 31 28.53 0.84 14.16
N GLU A 32 29.55 0.52 13.38
CA GLU A 32 30.85 0.09 13.93
C GLU A 32 31.61 1.23 14.59
N LEU A 33 31.55 2.45 14.03
CA LEU A 33 32.13 3.63 14.67
C LEU A 33 31.42 3.95 16.00
N ASP A 34 30.07 3.92 16.02
CA ASP A 34 29.28 4.18 17.22
C ASP A 34 29.62 3.19 18.36
N LYS A 35 29.79 1.89 18.03
CA LYS A 35 30.24 0.87 19.01
C LYS A 35 31.58 1.20 19.63
N ALA A 36 32.44 1.85 18.85
CA ALA A 36 33.77 2.27 19.31
C ALA A 36 33.78 3.65 20.01
N GLY A 37 32.65 4.36 20.00
CA GLY A 37 32.56 5.74 20.50
C GLY A 37 33.23 6.75 19.56
N LEU A 38 33.30 6.46 18.28
CA LEU A 38 33.82 7.34 17.25
C LEU A 38 32.68 7.90 16.41
N HIS A 39 32.83 9.14 15.95
CA HIS A 39 31.86 9.77 15.05
C HIS A 39 32.60 10.51 13.95
N ALA A 40 32.15 10.32 12.71
CA ALA A 40 32.56 11.14 11.59
C ALA A 40 31.68 12.39 11.53
N THR A 41 32.26 13.50 11.05
CA THR A 41 31.48 14.73 10.81
C THR A 41 30.50 14.50 9.67
N GLU A 42 30.90 13.77 8.64
CA GLU A 42 30.11 13.43 7.48
C GLU A 42 30.58 12.09 6.89
N ILE A 43 29.67 11.31 6.33
CA ILE A 43 29.96 10.09 5.59
C ILE A 43 29.44 10.27 4.16
N VAL A 44 30.32 10.36 3.18
CA VAL A 44 29.99 10.52 1.78
C VAL A 44 30.17 9.18 1.05
N MET A 45 29.16 8.82 0.25
CA MET A 45 29.11 7.53 -0.43
C MET A 45 29.13 7.68 -1.94
N TYR A 46 29.96 6.90 -2.59
CA TYR A 46 30.01 6.82 -4.06
C TYR A 46 29.91 5.37 -4.52
N SER A 47 29.41 5.18 -5.73
CA SER A 47 29.47 3.90 -6.43
C SER A 47 29.76 4.09 -7.91
N THR A 48 30.51 3.18 -8.49
CA THR A 48 30.62 2.99 -9.94
C THR A 48 30.24 1.54 -10.27
N PRO A 49 30.15 1.13 -11.54
CA PRO A 49 30.00 -0.30 -11.85
C PRO A 49 31.01 -1.21 -11.13
N ARG A 50 32.20 -0.72 -10.89
CA ARG A 50 33.31 -1.54 -10.37
C ARG A 50 33.74 -1.18 -8.95
N ARG A 51 33.14 -0.22 -8.28
CA ARG A 51 33.55 0.24 -6.94
C ARG A 51 32.41 0.67 -6.09
N LEU A 52 32.61 0.45 -4.81
CA LEU A 52 31.85 1.06 -3.74
C LEU A 52 32.84 1.84 -2.88
N ALA A 53 32.68 3.14 -2.78
CA ALA A 53 33.61 4.00 -2.05
C ALA A 53 32.90 4.79 -0.94
N LEU A 54 33.55 4.86 0.21
CA LEU A 54 33.15 5.60 1.38
C LEU A 54 34.23 6.59 1.76
N ILE A 55 33.83 7.82 2.03
CA ILE A 55 34.70 8.85 2.61
C ILE A 55 34.05 9.30 3.91
N ALA A 56 34.79 9.12 5.03
CA ALA A 56 34.37 9.61 6.33
C ALA A 56 35.23 10.80 6.72
N LEU A 57 34.61 11.97 6.81
CA LEU A 57 35.28 13.23 7.13
C LEU A 57 35.39 13.45 8.62
N GLY A 58 36.51 13.99 9.07
CA GLY A 58 36.69 14.49 10.41
C GLY A 58 36.69 13.43 11.51
N LEU A 59 37.27 12.24 11.27
CA LEU A 59 37.45 11.20 12.29
C LEU A 59 38.51 11.60 13.33
N PRO A 60 38.30 11.39 14.64
CA PRO A 60 39.34 11.47 15.64
C PRO A 60 40.42 10.42 15.39
N LEU A 61 41.69 10.70 15.73
CA LEU A 61 42.81 9.75 15.58
C LEU A 61 42.77 8.62 16.61
N GLU A 62 42.10 8.85 17.73
CA GLU A 62 41.91 7.87 18.80
C GLU A 62 40.62 8.12 19.54
N THR A 63 40.08 7.10 20.20
CA THR A 63 38.94 7.24 21.10
C THR A 63 39.40 7.92 22.43
N PRO A 64 38.49 8.66 23.09
CA PRO A 64 38.82 9.18 24.42
C PRO A 64 39.10 8.04 25.41
N ALA A 65 40.00 8.25 26.33
CA ALA A 65 40.19 7.31 27.43
C ALA A 65 38.91 7.21 28.28
N VAL A 66 38.44 6.00 28.50
CA VAL A 66 37.22 5.75 29.30
C VAL A 66 37.62 5.37 30.71
N CYS A 67 37.08 6.08 31.66
CA CYS A 67 37.21 5.76 33.07
C CYS A 67 35.91 5.04 33.53
N GLU A 68 35.93 3.73 33.61
CA GLU A 68 34.82 2.94 34.15
C GLU A 68 34.93 2.86 35.66
N GLU A 69 33.95 3.42 36.37
CA GLU A 69 33.83 3.26 37.79
C GLU A 69 32.81 2.19 38.15
N ILE A 70 33.26 1.06 38.65
CA ILE A 70 32.38 0.00 39.16
C ILE A 70 32.27 0.15 40.68
N LYS A 71 31.05 0.45 41.15
CA LYS A 71 30.74 0.57 42.56
C LYS A 71 30.86 -0.77 43.26
N GLY A 72 31.70 -0.83 44.29
CA GLY A 72 31.95 -2.00 45.07
C GLY A 72 31.27 -1.99 46.47
N PRO A 73 31.71 -2.87 47.36
CA PRO A 73 31.18 -2.97 48.72
C PRO A 73 31.52 -1.75 49.56
N LYS A 74 30.77 -1.54 50.66
CA LYS A 74 31.08 -0.52 51.66
C LYS A 74 32.31 -0.92 52.44
N ALA A 75 33.06 0.10 52.93
CA ALA A 75 34.13 -0.11 53.93
C ALA A 75 33.51 -0.76 55.18
N GLY A 76 33.99 -1.94 55.54
CA GLY A 76 33.41 -2.75 56.62
C GLY A 76 32.43 -3.85 56.18
N ALA A 77 32.23 -4.07 54.87
CA ALA A 77 31.48 -5.22 54.36
C ALA A 77 32.20 -6.55 54.68
N PRO A 78 31.48 -7.68 54.74
CA PRO A 78 32.08 -8.99 54.99
C PRO A 78 33.19 -9.31 53.95
N PRO A 79 34.30 -9.98 54.43
CA PRO A 79 35.46 -10.29 53.58
C PRO A 79 35.09 -11.00 52.27
N GLN A 80 34.11 -11.88 52.29
CA GLN A 80 33.60 -12.63 51.10
C GLN A 80 33.01 -11.70 50.00
N ALA A 81 32.35 -10.60 50.40
CA ALA A 81 31.81 -9.64 49.41
C ALA A 81 32.94 -8.82 48.78
N PHE A 82 34.01 -8.59 49.54
CA PHE A 82 35.18 -7.87 49.06
C PHE A 82 36.00 -8.75 48.08
N GLU A 83 36.25 -10.01 48.47
CA GLU A 83 36.94 -10.99 47.62
C GLU A 83 36.18 -11.24 46.32
N GLY A 84 34.86 -11.34 46.41
CA GLY A 84 33.99 -11.48 45.19
C GLY A 84 34.12 -10.27 44.28
N PHE A 85 34.22 -9.07 44.81
CA PHE A 85 34.41 -7.84 44.04
C PHE A 85 35.79 -7.76 43.38
N LEU A 86 36.86 -8.09 44.15
CA LEU A 86 38.21 -8.16 43.59
C LEU A 86 38.34 -9.20 42.48
N ARG A 87 37.74 -10.37 42.68
CA ARG A 87 37.70 -11.42 41.60
C ARG A 87 36.94 -10.97 40.36
N LYS A 88 35.85 -10.22 40.54
CA LYS A 88 35.06 -9.72 39.45
C LYS A 88 35.77 -8.61 38.66
N THR A 89 36.52 -7.75 39.35
CA THR A 89 37.20 -6.59 38.75
C THR A 89 38.63 -6.89 38.32
N GLY A 90 39.22 -8.00 38.79
CA GLY A 90 40.63 -8.35 38.51
C GLY A 90 41.62 -7.43 39.19
N LEU A 91 41.20 -6.55 40.11
CA LEU A 91 42.03 -5.58 40.79
C LEU A 91 42.43 -6.08 42.16
N THR A 92 43.52 -5.53 42.69
CA THR A 92 43.94 -5.73 44.07
C THR A 92 43.34 -4.62 44.97
N GLN A 93 43.33 -4.82 46.30
CA GLN A 93 42.70 -3.92 47.22
C GLN A 93 43.31 -2.51 47.21
N ASP A 94 44.59 -2.40 47.02
CA ASP A 94 45.38 -1.15 46.93
C ASP A 94 45.07 -0.36 45.61
N GLN A 95 44.46 -1.02 44.61
CA GLN A 95 44.03 -0.39 43.37
C GLN A 95 42.60 0.14 43.42
N LEU A 96 41.88 -0.08 44.52
CA LEU A 96 40.53 0.46 44.71
C LEU A 96 40.58 1.89 45.31
N VAL A 97 39.66 2.72 44.81
CA VAL A 97 39.48 4.08 45.36
C VAL A 97 38.32 4.08 46.32
N GLU A 98 38.55 4.46 47.56
CA GLU A 98 37.50 4.65 48.57
C GLU A 98 36.96 6.09 48.50
N ARG A 99 35.65 6.20 48.34
CA ARG A 99 34.90 7.47 48.35
C ARG A 99 33.63 7.31 49.20
N GLY A 100 33.52 8.12 50.25
CA GLY A 100 32.33 8.11 51.13
C GLY A 100 32.05 6.75 51.77
N GLY A 101 33.08 5.99 52.13
CA GLY A 101 32.95 4.68 52.78
C GLY A 101 32.51 3.56 51.80
N ILE A 102 32.68 3.73 50.49
CA ILE A 102 32.41 2.74 49.47
C ILE A 102 33.64 2.60 48.57
N PHE A 103 34.04 1.37 48.31
CA PHE A 103 35.12 1.10 47.37
C PHE A 103 34.63 1.17 45.89
N PHE A 104 35.45 1.76 45.04
CA PHE A 104 35.24 1.85 43.62
C PHE A 104 36.43 1.23 42.88
N ALA A 105 36.15 0.36 41.95
CA ALA A 105 37.13 -0.07 40.98
C ALA A 105 37.14 0.95 39.83
N VAL A 106 38.23 1.69 39.68
CA VAL A 106 38.41 2.67 38.61
C VAL A 106 39.32 2.04 37.57
N ALA A 107 38.74 1.53 36.50
CA ALA A 107 39.48 1.01 35.37
C ALA A 107 39.65 2.12 34.34
N GLN A 108 40.86 2.62 34.19
CA GLN A 108 41.21 3.49 33.04
C GLN A 108 41.53 2.60 31.81
N ARG A 109 40.67 2.65 30.85
CA ARG A 109 40.99 2.07 29.55
C ARG A 109 41.58 3.18 28.68
N PRO A 110 42.83 3.05 28.23
CA PRO A 110 43.42 4.03 27.31
C PRO A 110 42.61 4.06 26.00
N GLY A 111 42.58 5.20 25.36
CA GLY A 111 41.99 5.33 24.03
C GLY A 111 42.60 4.35 23.02
N ARG A 112 41.80 3.86 22.12
CA ARG A 112 42.26 3.00 21.01
C ARG A 112 42.51 3.88 19.80
N LYS A 113 43.52 3.59 19.02
CA LYS A 113 43.79 4.26 17.74
C LYS A 113 42.67 3.94 16.77
N THR A 114 42.18 4.96 16.06
CA THR A 114 41.14 4.81 15.04
C THR A 114 41.56 3.85 13.93
N ALA A 115 42.83 3.84 13.52
CA ALA A 115 43.37 2.89 12.55
C ALA A 115 43.15 1.44 12.97
N ASP A 116 43.40 1.09 14.25
CA ASP A 116 43.24 -0.27 14.77
C ASP A 116 41.75 -0.67 14.78
N ILE A 117 40.85 0.26 15.14
CA ILE A 117 39.41 0.04 15.13
C ILE A 117 38.92 -0.19 13.71
N LEU A 118 39.36 0.60 12.74
CA LEU A 118 39.01 0.46 11.32
C LEU A 118 39.54 -0.87 10.76
N ALA A 119 40.77 -1.30 11.14
CA ALA A 119 41.36 -2.57 10.71
C ALA A 119 40.55 -3.78 11.20
N GLU A 120 39.85 -3.68 12.32
CA GLU A 120 38.92 -4.72 12.81
C GLU A 120 37.53 -4.60 12.18
N ALA A 121 36.99 -3.39 12.09
CA ALA A 121 35.62 -3.11 11.65
C ALA A 121 35.41 -3.40 10.15
N ILE A 122 36.33 -2.98 9.27
CA ILE A 122 36.13 -3.12 7.81
C ILE A 122 36.02 -4.58 7.38
N PRO A 123 36.90 -5.52 7.81
CA PRO A 123 36.69 -6.93 7.53
C PRO A 123 35.37 -7.49 8.01
N ALA A 124 34.88 -7.06 9.20
CA ALA A 124 33.60 -7.50 9.73
C ALA A 124 32.43 -6.98 8.87
N ILE A 125 32.47 -5.71 8.45
CA ILE A 125 31.49 -5.10 7.56
C ILE A 125 31.43 -5.86 6.21
N ILE A 126 32.59 -6.12 5.60
CA ILE A 126 32.66 -6.80 4.31
C ILE A 126 32.05 -8.21 4.40
N ARG A 127 32.35 -8.97 5.47
CA ARG A 127 31.80 -10.32 5.68
C ARG A 127 30.31 -10.33 5.99
N ALA A 128 29.81 -9.32 6.71
CA ALA A 128 28.41 -9.18 7.08
C ALA A 128 27.54 -8.45 6.05
N PHE A 129 28.11 -8.06 4.91
CA PHE A 129 27.42 -7.19 3.94
C PHE A 129 26.16 -7.85 3.36
N PRO A 130 24.96 -7.20 3.44
CA PRO A 130 23.68 -7.82 3.13
C PRO A 130 23.33 -7.80 1.63
N TRP A 131 24.19 -8.34 0.79
CA TRP A 131 23.90 -8.45 -0.63
C TRP A 131 22.68 -9.34 -0.88
N PRO A 132 21.69 -8.89 -1.66
CA PRO A 132 20.50 -9.70 -1.99
C PRO A 132 20.85 -10.96 -2.80
N LYS A 133 21.93 -10.89 -3.60
CA LYS A 133 22.55 -12.00 -4.29
C LYS A 133 24.06 -11.88 -4.18
N SER A 134 24.73 -12.95 -3.82
CA SER A 134 26.17 -13.01 -3.66
C SER A 134 26.70 -14.34 -4.17
N GLN A 135 27.97 -14.38 -4.49
CA GLN A 135 28.66 -15.57 -4.95
C GLN A 135 30.02 -15.72 -4.25
N ARG A 136 30.59 -16.92 -4.28
CA ARG A 136 31.97 -17.20 -3.98
C ARG A 136 32.73 -17.33 -5.30
N TRP A 137 34.03 -17.17 -5.28
CA TRP A 137 34.87 -17.25 -6.50
C TRP A 137 36.25 -17.84 -6.22
N GLY A 138 36.95 -18.21 -7.28
CA GLY A 138 38.31 -18.76 -7.23
C GLY A 138 38.39 -20.11 -6.52
N ALA A 139 39.60 -20.51 -6.21
CA ALA A 139 39.91 -21.79 -5.53
C ALA A 139 39.34 -21.83 -4.11
N ALA A 140 39.21 -20.68 -3.43
CA ALA A 140 38.63 -20.56 -2.10
C ALA A 140 37.15 -20.91 -2.07
N SER A 141 36.43 -20.90 -3.21
CA SER A 141 35.00 -21.20 -3.29
C SER A 141 34.65 -22.64 -2.85
N ALA A 142 35.60 -23.51 -2.76
CA ALA A 142 35.43 -24.85 -2.20
C ALA A 142 35.14 -24.86 -0.69
N SER A 143 35.52 -23.80 0.02
CA SER A 143 35.22 -23.64 1.46
C SER A 143 33.93 -22.84 1.68
N THR A 144 33.12 -23.27 2.65
CA THR A 144 31.93 -22.52 3.11
C THR A 144 32.30 -21.24 3.83
N GLU A 145 33.54 -21.12 4.33
CA GLU A 145 34.06 -19.95 5.07
C GLU A 145 34.59 -18.85 4.16
N SER A 146 34.72 -19.12 2.85
CA SER A 146 35.22 -18.14 1.88
C SER A 146 34.26 -16.93 1.77
N LEU A 147 34.85 -15.78 1.42
CA LEU A 147 34.13 -14.53 1.25
C LEU A 147 33.00 -14.66 0.24
N ARG A 148 31.85 -14.04 0.57
CA ARG A 148 30.74 -13.87 -0.35
C ARG A 148 30.57 -12.40 -0.68
N TRP A 149 30.57 -12.07 -1.95
CA TRP A 149 30.37 -10.72 -2.43
C TRP A 149 29.42 -10.73 -3.63
N VAL A 150 28.88 -9.57 -4.04
CA VAL A 150 27.99 -9.52 -5.21
C VAL A 150 28.70 -9.95 -6.50
N ARG A 151 29.96 -9.58 -6.66
CA ARG A 151 30.90 -9.98 -7.71
C ARG A 151 32.28 -10.10 -7.08
N PRO A 152 33.26 -10.80 -7.70
CA PRO A 152 34.59 -10.95 -7.15
C PRO A 152 35.20 -9.62 -6.71
N LEU A 153 35.50 -9.48 -5.44
CA LEU A 153 36.28 -8.36 -4.90
C LEU A 153 37.73 -8.49 -5.37
N GLN A 154 38.30 -7.41 -5.84
CA GLN A 154 39.60 -7.39 -6.48
C GLN A 154 40.66 -6.50 -5.81
N GLY A 155 40.24 -5.56 -4.99
CA GLY A 155 41.14 -4.65 -4.31
C GLY A 155 40.44 -3.83 -3.25
N ILE A 156 41.18 -3.38 -2.28
CA ILE A 156 40.71 -2.56 -1.18
C ILE A 156 41.67 -1.39 -0.99
N ILE A 157 41.16 -0.15 -1.01
CA ILE A 157 41.92 0.99 -0.48
C ILE A 157 41.35 1.29 0.92
N ALA A 158 42.24 1.51 1.88
CA ALA A 158 41.91 1.95 3.21
C ALA A 158 42.95 2.93 3.75
N LEU A 159 42.66 4.22 3.68
CA LEU A 159 43.60 5.29 4.07
C LEU A 159 42.98 6.18 5.15
N LEU A 160 43.68 6.35 6.25
CA LEU A 160 43.33 7.31 7.31
C LEU A 160 44.28 8.51 7.23
N GLY A 161 43.84 9.60 6.63
CA GLY A 161 44.74 10.66 6.15
C GLY A 161 45.68 10.12 5.06
N ASP A 162 46.95 10.21 5.28
CA ASP A 162 48.00 9.69 4.36
C ASP A 162 48.48 8.28 4.76
N GLU A 163 47.98 7.73 5.88
CA GLU A 163 48.45 6.46 6.43
C GLU A 163 47.56 5.31 6.00
N LEU A 164 48.18 4.19 5.63
CA LEU A 164 47.50 2.94 5.30
C LEU A 164 46.94 2.32 6.59
N VAL A 165 45.67 1.91 6.55
CA VAL A 165 45.04 1.05 7.58
C VAL A 165 45.25 -0.41 7.13
N PRO A 166 46.18 -1.18 7.74
CA PRO A 166 46.52 -2.51 7.26
C PRO A 166 45.56 -3.57 7.76
N PHE A 167 44.90 -4.29 6.87
CA PHE A 167 44.12 -5.49 7.13
C PHE A 167 44.00 -6.37 5.88
N GLU A 168 43.46 -7.57 6.05
CA GLU A 168 43.28 -8.52 4.95
C GLU A 168 41.90 -9.17 5.06
N VAL A 169 41.23 -9.35 3.92
CA VAL A 169 39.96 -10.06 3.80
C VAL A 169 40.08 -11.10 2.70
N ASP A 170 40.11 -12.38 3.07
CA ASP A 170 40.16 -13.52 2.14
C ASP A 170 41.29 -13.40 1.10
N SER A 171 42.52 -13.16 1.56
CA SER A 171 43.73 -12.92 0.74
C SER A 171 43.78 -11.62 -0.09
N ILE A 172 42.85 -10.68 0.17
CA ILE A 172 42.87 -9.34 -0.42
C ILE A 172 43.37 -8.37 0.65
N ALA A 173 44.61 -7.94 0.55
CA ALA A 173 45.19 -6.97 1.46
C ALA A 173 44.66 -5.56 1.14
N SER A 174 44.45 -4.74 2.19
CA SER A 174 44.23 -3.32 2.02
C SER A 174 45.52 -2.64 1.49
N GLY A 175 45.30 -1.62 0.69
CA GLY A 175 46.39 -0.87 0.08
C GLY A 175 46.02 0.55 -0.24
N ASN A 176 46.80 1.19 -1.09
CA ASN A 176 46.55 2.54 -1.59
C ASN A 176 46.56 2.59 -3.13
N VAL A 177 46.36 1.46 -3.78
CA VAL A 177 46.41 1.32 -5.24
C VAL A 177 45.05 0.94 -5.79
N THR A 178 44.61 1.65 -6.84
CA THR A 178 43.39 1.32 -7.58
C THR A 178 43.69 1.25 -9.10
N MET A 179 42.60 1.03 -9.88
CA MET A 179 42.67 0.96 -11.35
C MET A 179 41.78 2.04 -11.95
N GLY A 180 42.17 2.61 -13.07
CA GLY A 180 41.34 3.51 -13.86
C GLY A 180 40.30 2.78 -14.72
N HIS A 181 39.76 3.50 -15.68
CA HIS A 181 38.80 3.02 -16.65
C HIS A 181 39.36 1.88 -17.49
N ARG A 182 38.62 0.79 -17.65
CA ARG A 182 39.08 -0.47 -18.26
C ARG A 182 39.74 -0.30 -19.65
N PHE A 183 39.25 0.63 -20.46
CA PHE A 183 39.72 0.86 -21.84
C PHE A 183 40.54 2.12 -22.03
N HIS A 184 40.29 3.15 -21.21
CA HIS A 184 40.99 4.46 -21.38
C HIS A 184 42.23 4.58 -20.54
N HIS A 185 42.40 3.74 -19.52
CA HIS A 185 43.56 3.82 -18.64
C HIS A 185 44.11 2.42 -18.32
N SER A 186 45.34 2.19 -18.73
CA SER A 186 46.08 0.98 -18.38
C SER A 186 47.07 1.27 -17.25
N GLY A 187 47.08 0.39 -16.24
CA GLY A 187 47.98 0.48 -15.10
C GLY A 187 47.35 0.90 -13.79
N GLU A 188 48.15 0.88 -12.78
CA GLU A 188 47.81 1.15 -11.40
C GLU A 188 47.84 2.65 -11.10
N ILE A 189 46.94 3.07 -10.18
CA ILE A 189 46.88 4.44 -9.71
C ILE A 189 47.11 4.43 -8.20
N THR A 190 48.21 5.05 -7.77
CA THR A 190 48.47 5.23 -6.34
C THR A 190 47.72 6.42 -5.80
N ILE A 191 46.93 6.22 -4.77
CA ILE A 191 46.15 7.24 -4.06
C ILE A 191 46.94 7.65 -2.81
N GLY A 192 47.12 8.94 -2.60
CA GLY A 192 47.78 9.46 -1.42
C GLY A 192 46.82 9.64 -0.24
N ASN A 193 45.64 10.20 -0.50
CA ASN A 193 44.61 10.46 0.52
C ASN A 193 43.28 10.76 -0.15
N VAL A 194 42.31 11.18 0.65
CA VAL A 194 40.94 11.56 0.22
C VAL A 194 40.99 12.70 -0.81
N ALA A 195 41.87 13.68 -0.66
CA ALA A 195 41.88 14.89 -1.48
C ALA A 195 42.27 14.63 -2.95
N ASP A 196 43.14 13.65 -3.22
CA ASP A 196 43.61 13.32 -4.60
C ASP A 196 42.76 12.21 -5.26
N TYR A 197 41.95 11.47 -4.51
CA TYR A 197 41.24 10.27 -4.97
C TYR A 197 40.34 10.54 -6.17
N ALA A 198 39.39 11.44 -6.04
CA ALA A 198 38.41 11.74 -7.10
C ALA A 198 39.12 12.35 -8.35
N ALA A 199 40.12 13.23 -8.13
CA ALA A 199 40.83 13.89 -9.21
C ALA A 199 41.69 12.87 -10.02
N LYS A 200 42.36 11.94 -9.36
CA LYS A 200 43.15 10.89 -10.02
C LYS A 200 42.27 9.92 -10.79
N LEU A 201 41.14 9.51 -10.20
CA LEU A 201 40.15 8.68 -10.90
C LEU A 201 39.61 9.36 -12.14
N ARG A 202 39.30 10.68 -12.05
CA ARG A 202 38.79 11.45 -13.19
C ARG A 202 39.84 11.56 -14.30
N ALA A 203 41.12 11.79 -13.96
CA ALA A 203 42.22 11.79 -14.91
C ALA A 203 42.41 10.43 -15.60
N ALA A 204 42.01 9.35 -14.95
CA ALA A 204 41.99 7.99 -15.46
C ALA A 204 40.63 7.58 -16.04
N HIS A 205 39.76 8.51 -16.45
CA HIS A 205 38.46 8.34 -17.08
C HIS A 205 37.45 7.59 -16.19
N VAL A 206 37.46 7.86 -14.88
CA VAL A 206 36.45 7.37 -13.95
C VAL A 206 35.81 8.56 -13.25
N ILE A 207 34.57 8.81 -13.53
CA ILE A 207 33.76 9.78 -12.79
C ILE A 207 33.19 9.04 -11.57
N LEU A 208 33.76 9.31 -10.40
CA LEU A 208 33.41 8.64 -9.15
C LEU A 208 31.98 8.90 -8.72
N ASP A 209 31.57 10.18 -8.77
CA ASP A 209 30.25 10.64 -8.36
C ASP A 209 29.15 10.14 -9.31
N HIS A 210 28.25 9.35 -8.76
CA HIS A 210 27.12 8.77 -9.50
C HIS A 210 26.09 9.82 -9.94
N GLU A 211 25.88 10.89 -9.16
CA GLU A 211 24.99 12.00 -9.54
C GLU A 211 25.56 12.79 -10.71
N GLN A 212 26.86 13.03 -10.71
CA GLN A 212 27.53 13.67 -11.85
C GLN A 212 27.38 12.84 -13.13
N ARG A 213 27.51 11.50 -13.06
CA ARG A 213 27.27 10.63 -14.22
C ARG A 213 25.81 10.68 -14.68
N GLN A 214 24.84 10.70 -13.73
CA GLN A 214 23.42 10.87 -14.06
C GLN A 214 23.16 12.19 -14.79
N ASN A 215 23.74 13.29 -14.33
CA ASN A 215 23.60 14.60 -14.98
C ASN A 215 24.16 14.57 -16.40
N ILE A 216 25.37 14.00 -16.59
CA ILE A 216 25.99 13.88 -17.92
C ILE A 216 25.10 13.06 -18.87
N ILE A 217 24.48 11.96 -18.37
CA ILE A 217 23.59 11.15 -19.18
C ILE A 217 22.31 11.89 -19.51
N ARG A 218 21.68 12.51 -18.52
CA ARG A 218 20.43 13.26 -18.69
C ARG A 218 20.58 14.39 -19.70
N ASP A 219 21.59 15.25 -19.48
CA ASP A 219 21.84 16.43 -20.31
C ASP A 219 22.36 16.04 -21.71
N GLY A 220 23.28 15.07 -21.75
CA GLY A 220 23.85 14.60 -22.99
C GLY A 220 22.85 13.85 -23.87
N ALA A 221 21.97 13.04 -23.28
CA ALA A 221 20.92 12.35 -24.03
C ALA A 221 19.87 13.36 -24.55
N ALA A 222 19.45 14.31 -23.72
CA ALA A 222 18.52 15.38 -24.15
C ALA A 222 19.12 16.22 -25.27
N LYS A 223 20.42 16.58 -25.16
CA LYS A 223 21.14 17.32 -26.19
C LYS A 223 21.23 16.53 -27.50
N ALA A 224 21.61 15.24 -27.45
CA ALA A 224 21.72 14.39 -28.63
C ALA A 224 20.38 14.26 -29.38
N ALA A 225 19.27 14.20 -28.68
CA ALA A 225 17.93 14.22 -29.25
C ALA A 225 17.61 15.60 -29.88
N ALA A 226 17.86 16.69 -29.14
CA ALA A 226 17.59 18.04 -29.61
C ALA A 226 18.40 18.42 -30.86
N ASP A 227 19.67 18.04 -30.93
CA ASP A 227 20.56 18.26 -32.10
C ASP A 227 19.99 17.55 -33.35
N ALA A 228 19.18 16.50 -33.19
CA ALA A 228 18.51 15.80 -34.28
C ALA A 228 17.07 16.32 -34.55
N GLY A 229 16.62 17.38 -33.90
CA GLY A 229 15.27 17.95 -34.00
C GLY A 229 14.20 17.09 -33.30
N LEU A 230 14.60 16.29 -32.32
CA LEU A 230 13.76 15.36 -31.56
C LEU A 230 13.68 15.75 -30.08
N THR A 231 12.70 15.21 -29.38
CA THR A 231 12.57 15.35 -27.92
C THR A 231 12.79 14.00 -27.25
N LEU A 232 13.70 13.94 -26.27
CA LEU A 232 13.92 12.72 -25.48
C LEU A 232 12.69 12.43 -24.62
N LEU A 233 12.25 11.17 -24.55
CA LEU A 233 11.27 10.74 -23.55
C LEU A 233 11.96 10.61 -22.19
N PRO A 234 11.58 11.39 -21.16
CA PRO A 234 12.21 11.33 -19.85
C PRO A 234 12.03 9.95 -19.20
N ASP A 235 13.13 9.37 -18.70
CA ASP A 235 13.13 8.15 -17.91
C ASP A 235 14.26 8.21 -16.88
N GLU A 236 13.94 8.68 -15.68
CA GLU A 236 14.91 8.84 -14.61
C GLU A 236 15.46 7.49 -14.12
N GLY A 237 14.62 6.45 -14.12
CA GLY A 237 15.07 5.10 -13.77
C GLY A 237 16.14 4.57 -14.74
N LEU A 238 16.00 4.91 -16.02
CA LEU A 238 16.98 4.54 -17.05
C LEU A 238 18.26 5.40 -16.96
N VAL A 239 18.17 6.66 -16.56
CA VAL A 239 19.33 7.53 -16.25
C VAL A 239 20.17 6.89 -15.13
N ILE A 240 19.52 6.51 -14.02
CA ILE A 240 20.17 5.87 -12.87
C ILE A 240 20.79 4.54 -13.28
N GLU A 241 20.07 3.73 -14.08
CA GLU A 241 20.57 2.45 -14.55
C GLU A 241 21.82 2.61 -15.44
N ASN A 242 21.80 3.51 -16.43
CA ASN A 242 22.96 3.79 -17.29
C ASN A 242 24.14 4.37 -16.50
N ALA A 243 23.91 5.25 -15.53
CA ALA A 243 24.96 5.77 -14.65
C ALA A 243 25.62 4.66 -13.81
N GLY A 244 24.83 3.62 -13.46
CA GLY A 244 25.32 2.43 -12.77
C GLY A 244 26.03 1.42 -13.69
N LEU A 245 25.95 1.57 -15.01
CA LEU A 245 26.61 0.73 -16.00
C LEU A 245 27.88 1.37 -16.58
N THR A 246 28.09 2.66 -16.36
CA THR A 246 29.19 3.42 -16.98
C THR A 246 30.04 4.13 -15.93
N GLU A 247 31.35 4.20 -16.17
CA GLU A 247 32.28 5.04 -15.41
C GLU A 247 32.62 6.34 -16.17
N TRP A 248 32.44 6.33 -17.51
CA TRP A 248 32.63 7.45 -18.41
C TRP A 248 31.55 7.51 -19.46
N PRO A 249 30.35 8.02 -19.09
CA PRO A 249 29.17 7.96 -19.94
C PRO A 249 29.28 8.91 -21.14
N VAL A 250 29.01 8.38 -22.33
CA VAL A 250 28.94 9.11 -23.58
C VAL A 250 27.61 8.81 -24.28
N PRO A 251 26.57 9.66 -24.13
CA PRO A 251 25.29 9.51 -24.82
C PRO A 251 25.43 9.74 -26.34
N MET A 252 24.85 8.83 -27.14
CA MET A 252 24.92 8.85 -28.59
C MET A 252 23.55 8.53 -29.19
N LEU A 253 23.15 9.26 -30.25
CA LEU A 253 21.90 9.02 -30.95
C LEU A 253 22.11 8.03 -32.10
N GLY A 254 21.27 7.00 -32.16
CA GLY A 254 21.14 6.04 -33.26
C GLY A 254 19.74 6.06 -33.85
N ARG A 255 19.55 5.40 -34.97
CA ARG A 255 18.27 5.30 -35.67
C ARG A 255 17.93 3.85 -35.98
N PHE A 256 16.64 3.59 -36.16
CA PHE A 256 16.18 2.30 -36.66
C PHE A 256 15.23 2.51 -37.85
N ASP A 257 14.94 1.45 -38.61
CA ASP A 257 14.08 1.53 -39.77
C ASP A 257 12.67 2.02 -39.36
N ALA A 258 12.18 3.06 -40.04
CA ALA A 258 10.87 3.65 -39.82
C ALA A 258 9.72 2.63 -40.01
N ALA A 259 9.94 1.56 -40.72
CA ALA A 259 8.97 0.47 -40.89
C ALA A 259 8.60 -0.19 -39.55
N PHE A 260 9.45 -0.15 -38.53
CA PHE A 260 9.15 -0.65 -37.20
C PHE A 260 8.16 0.22 -36.40
N LEU A 261 7.95 1.48 -36.78
CA LEU A 261 6.94 2.35 -36.17
C LEU A 261 5.49 1.84 -36.41
N LYS A 262 5.29 0.80 -37.21
CA LYS A 262 4.00 0.09 -37.31
C LYS A 262 3.72 -0.82 -36.10
N LEU A 263 4.73 -1.14 -35.33
CA LEU A 263 4.57 -1.84 -34.04
C LEU A 263 3.92 -0.93 -33.00
N PRO A 264 3.23 -1.49 -32.01
CA PRO A 264 2.81 -0.71 -30.83
C PRO A 264 3.99 0.04 -30.22
N PRO A 265 3.84 1.33 -29.91
CA PRO A 265 4.93 2.14 -29.34
C PRO A 265 5.52 1.53 -28.06
N GLU A 266 4.69 0.87 -27.24
CA GLU A 266 5.10 0.22 -25.99
C GLU A 266 6.07 -0.94 -26.25
N VAL A 267 5.92 -1.66 -27.36
CA VAL A 267 6.85 -2.74 -27.76
C VAL A 267 8.23 -2.17 -28.06
N ILE A 268 8.27 -1.07 -28.81
CA ILE A 268 9.53 -0.39 -29.15
C ILE A 268 10.18 0.18 -27.90
N GLN A 269 9.41 0.85 -27.06
CA GLN A 269 9.90 1.43 -25.79
C GLN A 269 10.43 0.34 -24.84
N LEU A 270 9.70 -0.77 -24.68
CA LEU A 270 10.12 -1.86 -23.82
C LEU A 270 11.40 -2.53 -24.36
N THR A 271 11.44 -2.82 -25.66
CA THR A 271 12.62 -3.39 -26.31
C THR A 271 13.87 -2.50 -26.12
N ALA A 272 13.73 -1.20 -26.37
CA ALA A 272 14.81 -0.23 -26.19
C ALA A 272 15.23 -0.14 -24.71
N ARG A 273 14.28 0.03 -23.81
CA ARG A 273 14.53 0.28 -22.39
C ARG A 273 15.02 -0.95 -21.63
N VAL A 274 14.29 -2.07 -21.71
CA VAL A 274 14.56 -3.24 -20.87
C VAL A 274 15.72 -4.06 -21.41
N ASN A 275 15.74 -4.30 -22.71
CA ASN A 275 16.76 -5.18 -23.30
C ASN A 275 18.06 -4.43 -23.57
N GLN A 276 18.01 -3.18 -24.05
CA GLN A 276 19.17 -2.46 -24.56
C GLN A 276 19.61 -1.27 -23.71
N LYS A 277 18.78 -0.82 -22.75
CA LYS A 277 19.04 0.37 -21.91
C LYS A 277 19.12 1.67 -22.72
N TYR A 278 18.35 1.78 -23.81
CA TYR A 278 18.27 2.96 -24.64
C TYR A 278 17.08 3.83 -24.30
N PHE A 279 17.27 5.13 -24.38
CA PHE A 279 16.20 6.11 -24.33
C PHE A 279 15.52 6.19 -25.70
N VAL A 280 14.23 6.42 -25.74
CA VAL A 280 13.47 6.64 -26.96
C VAL A 280 13.17 8.14 -27.16
N CYS A 281 12.95 8.53 -28.41
CA CYS A 281 12.71 9.91 -28.79
C CYS A 281 11.32 10.10 -29.39
N ARG A 282 10.81 11.33 -29.32
CA ARG A 282 9.56 11.77 -29.95
C ARG A 282 9.84 12.80 -31.02
N ASP A 283 8.98 12.83 -32.05
CA ASP A 283 8.98 13.85 -33.09
C ASP A 283 8.31 15.14 -32.58
N ALA A 284 8.29 16.18 -33.44
CA ALA A 284 7.66 17.47 -33.12
C ALA A 284 6.14 17.38 -32.86
N HIS A 285 5.49 16.28 -33.23
CA HIS A 285 4.08 16.02 -32.99
C HIS A 285 3.85 15.16 -31.75
N GLY A 286 4.89 14.88 -30.97
CA GLY A 286 4.81 14.08 -29.76
C GLY A 286 4.71 12.56 -30.00
N ARG A 287 4.78 12.09 -31.25
CA ARG A 287 4.75 10.67 -31.61
C ARG A 287 6.14 10.04 -31.46
N LEU A 288 6.21 8.74 -31.23
CA LEU A 288 7.45 8.02 -31.17
C LEU A 288 8.25 8.19 -32.49
N ALA A 289 9.49 8.62 -32.39
CA ALA A 289 10.40 8.75 -33.53
C ALA A 289 11.21 7.46 -33.73
N ASN A 290 11.69 7.22 -34.93
CA ASN A 290 12.59 6.10 -35.26
C ASN A 290 14.03 6.42 -34.84
N ALA A 291 14.20 6.82 -33.59
CA ALA A 291 15.50 7.18 -33.00
C ALA A 291 15.55 6.76 -31.55
N PHE A 292 16.77 6.47 -31.09
CA PHE A 292 17.07 6.12 -29.70
C PHE A 292 18.37 6.80 -29.28
N VAL A 293 18.57 6.96 -27.97
CA VAL A 293 19.86 7.34 -27.42
C VAL A 293 20.40 6.21 -26.57
N CYS A 294 21.60 5.73 -26.92
CA CYS A 294 22.37 4.79 -26.11
C CYS A 294 23.46 5.54 -25.33
N THR A 295 23.94 4.97 -24.24
CA THR A 295 25.03 5.51 -23.44
C THR A 295 26.23 4.56 -23.52
N ALA A 296 27.27 4.95 -24.25
CA ALA A 296 28.51 4.22 -24.25
C ALA A 296 29.30 4.48 -22.97
N ASN A 297 30.19 3.54 -22.61
CA ASN A 297 31.16 3.71 -21.51
C ASN A 297 32.55 3.98 -22.06
N ILE A 298 32.66 4.59 -23.23
CA ILE A 298 33.93 4.85 -23.90
C ILE A 298 33.79 6.05 -24.84
N GLU A 299 34.80 6.88 -24.89
CA GLU A 299 34.95 7.91 -25.90
C GLU A 299 35.73 7.26 -27.07
N ALA A 300 35.01 7.00 -28.15
CA ALA A 300 35.58 6.30 -29.31
C ALA A 300 36.32 7.23 -30.24
N SER A 301 37.43 6.76 -30.81
CA SER A 301 38.29 7.54 -31.73
C SER A 301 37.60 7.91 -33.04
N ASP A 302 36.57 7.19 -33.45
CA ASP A 302 35.74 7.45 -34.64
C ASP A 302 34.50 8.34 -34.35
N GLY A 303 34.45 8.97 -33.17
CA GLY A 303 33.29 9.75 -32.73
C GLY A 303 32.10 8.88 -32.40
N GLY A 304 32.25 7.58 -32.24
CA GLY A 304 31.21 6.64 -31.88
C GLY A 304 30.44 6.01 -33.05
N ALA A 305 30.84 6.25 -34.28
CA ALA A 305 30.14 5.76 -35.48
C ALA A 305 29.96 4.22 -35.46
N ALA A 306 31.01 3.49 -35.12
CA ALA A 306 30.96 2.03 -35.03
C ALA A 306 30.08 1.53 -33.89
N ILE A 307 30.07 2.27 -32.77
CA ILE A 307 29.19 1.96 -31.61
C ILE A 307 27.72 2.18 -31.99
N ILE A 308 27.41 3.33 -32.64
CA ILE A 308 26.05 3.63 -33.11
C ILE A 308 25.55 2.54 -34.06
N ALA A 309 26.31 2.23 -35.11
CA ALA A 309 25.97 1.22 -36.10
C ALA A 309 25.77 -0.17 -35.46
N GLY A 310 26.60 -0.53 -34.49
CA GLY A 310 26.46 -1.77 -33.72
C GLY A 310 25.16 -1.82 -32.94
N ASN A 311 24.81 -0.74 -32.24
CA ASN A 311 23.55 -0.65 -31.46
C ASN A 311 22.31 -0.59 -32.34
N GLU A 312 22.35 0.09 -33.51
CA GLU A 312 21.30 0.09 -34.52
C GLU A 312 21.02 -1.32 -35.02
N LYS A 313 22.06 -2.09 -35.31
CA LYS A 313 21.92 -3.49 -35.76
C LYS A 313 21.31 -4.39 -34.71
N VAL A 314 21.72 -4.25 -33.44
CA VAL A 314 21.17 -5.03 -32.32
C VAL A 314 19.70 -4.69 -32.10
N LEU A 315 19.35 -3.40 -32.08
CA LEU A 315 17.97 -2.99 -31.92
C LEU A 315 17.10 -3.44 -33.10
N ALA A 316 17.59 -3.32 -34.33
CA ALA A 316 16.89 -3.78 -35.52
C ALA A 316 16.58 -5.28 -35.47
N ALA A 317 17.54 -6.11 -35.01
CA ALA A 317 17.31 -7.55 -34.84
C ALA A 317 16.14 -7.81 -33.83
N ARG A 318 16.16 -7.17 -32.67
CA ARG A 318 15.10 -7.30 -31.67
C ARG A 318 13.74 -6.81 -32.16
N LEU A 319 13.71 -5.68 -32.85
CA LEU A 319 12.48 -5.18 -33.44
C LEU A 319 11.94 -6.05 -34.60
N SER A 320 12.83 -6.75 -35.30
CA SER A 320 12.45 -7.74 -36.31
C SER A 320 11.75 -8.95 -35.69
N ASP A 321 12.27 -9.46 -34.58
CA ASP A 321 11.65 -10.54 -33.82
C ASP A 321 10.25 -10.10 -33.32
N ALA A 322 10.18 -8.90 -32.74
CA ALA A 322 8.90 -8.35 -32.28
C ALA A 322 7.88 -8.19 -33.44
N LYS A 323 8.35 -7.72 -34.61
CA LYS A 323 7.52 -7.59 -35.80
C LYS A 323 7.01 -8.95 -36.29
N PHE A 324 7.84 -9.97 -36.25
CA PHE A 324 7.44 -11.32 -36.62
C PHE A 324 6.32 -11.85 -35.71
N PHE A 325 6.44 -11.69 -34.39
CA PHE A 325 5.37 -12.09 -33.46
C PHE A 325 4.11 -11.27 -33.69
N TRP A 326 4.23 -9.94 -33.82
CA TRP A 326 3.10 -9.06 -34.10
C TRP A 326 2.29 -9.47 -35.33
N GLU A 327 2.97 -9.68 -36.47
CA GLU A 327 2.34 -10.06 -37.71
C GLU A 327 1.78 -11.50 -37.72
N THR A 328 2.36 -12.38 -36.92
CA THR A 328 1.92 -13.76 -36.78
C THR A 328 0.68 -13.85 -35.90
N ASP A 329 0.71 -13.17 -34.75
CA ASP A 329 -0.41 -13.17 -33.81
C ASP A 329 -1.65 -12.50 -34.37
N LEU A 330 -1.51 -11.41 -35.17
CA LEU A 330 -2.62 -10.75 -35.85
C LEU A 330 -3.39 -11.65 -36.83
N LYS A 331 -2.78 -12.72 -37.33
CA LYS A 331 -3.46 -13.69 -38.25
C LYS A 331 -4.38 -14.65 -37.51
N ILE A 332 -4.23 -14.74 -36.17
CA ILE A 332 -5.02 -15.67 -35.35
C ILE A 332 -6.06 -14.84 -34.58
N PRO A 333 -7.35 -15.08 -34.76
CA PRO A 333 -8.39 -14.39 -34.01
C PRO A 333 -8.17 -14.49 -32.51
N LEU A 334 -8.38 -13.38 -31.78
CA LEU A 334 -8.17 -13.32 -30.34
C LEU A 334 -9.07 -14.29 -29.56
N GLU A 335 -10.29 -14.56 -30.10
CA GLU A 335 -11.20 -15.59 -29.60
C GLU A 335 -10.60 -17.00 -29.71
N THR A 336 -9.85 -17.28 -30.78
CA THR A 336 -9.14 -18.54 -30.96
C THR A 336 -7.98 -18.68 -29.98
N GLN A 337 -7.29 -17.58 -29.68
CA GLN A 337 -6.27 -17.55 -28.64
C GLN A 337 -6.91 -17.76 -27.25
N ALA A 338 -8.05 -17.13 -26.96
CA ALA A 338 -8.77 -17.31 -25.70
C ALA A 338 -9.10 -18.78 -25.42
N ALA A 339 -9.42 -19.58 -26.41
CA ALA A 339 -9.69 -21.01 -26.25
C ALA A 339 -8.49 -21.79 -25.69
N LYS A 340 -7.26 -21.36 -25.96
CA LYS A 340 -6.03 -21.99 -25.47
C LYS A 340 -5.75 -21.70 -23.98
N LEU A 341 -6.44 -20.77 -23.35
CA LEU A 341 -6.32 -20.46 -21.92
C LEU A 341 -6.69 -21.64 -21.02
N SER A 342 -7.41 -22.65 -21.57
CA SER A 342 -7.68 -23.92 -20.88
C SER A 342 -6.40 -24.71 -20.55
N ASN A 343 -5.30 -24.45 -21.27
CA ASN A 343 -4.02 -25.11 -21.06
C ASN A 343 -3.14 -24.41 -20.02
N ILE A 344 -3.54 -23.23 -19.54
CA ILE A 344 -2.78 -22.48 -18.53
C ILE A 344 -3.47 -22.64 -17.18
N VAL A 345 -2.75 -23.20 -16.20
CA VAL A 345 -3.21 -23.29 -14.83
C VAL A 345 -3.08 -21.91 -14.18
N PHE A 346 -4.19 -21.36 -13.66
CA PHE A 346 -4.19 -20.16 -12.85
C PHE A 346 -3.64 -20.47 -11.46
N HIS A 347 -4.22 -21.47 -10.82
CA HIS A 347 -3.75 -22.01 -9.56
C HIS A 347 -4.28 -23.44 -9.42
N GLU A 348 -3.52 -24.36 -8.78
CA GLU A 348 -3.87 -25.78 -8.66
C GLU A 348 -5.29 -26.03 -8.11
N LYS A 349 -5.72 -25.18 -7.15
CA LYS A 349 -7.04 -25.26 -6.50
C LYS A 349 -8.11 -24.43 -7.18
N LEU A 350 -7.75 -23.44 -8.00
CA LEU A 350 -8.69 -22.51 -8.66
C LEU A 350 -8.91 -22.83 -10.14
N GLY A 351 -8.17 -23.83 -10.64
CA GLY A 351 -8.29 -24.28 -12.02
C GLY A 351 -7.50 -23.45 -13.04
N THR A 352 -7.99 -23.37 -14.27
CA THR A 352 -7.30 -22.75 -15.40
C THR A 352 -7.63 -21.27 -15.54
N ILE A 353 -6.83 -20.54 -16.34
CA ILE A 353 -7.14 -19.18 -16.75
C ILE A 353 -8.46 -19.11 -17.54
N ALA A 354 -8.80 -20.12 -18.33
CA ALA A 354 -10.10 -20.18 -19.02
C ALA A 354 -11.26 -20.21 -18.02
N GLY A 355 -11.15 -21.01 -16.94
CA GLY A 355 -12.13 -21.02 -15.86
C GLY A 355 -12.27 -19.66 -15.17
N LYS A 356 -11.15 -18.99 -14.90
CA LYS A 356 -11.15 -17.62 -14.35
C LYS A 356 -11.86 -16.65 -15.30
N VAL A 357 -11.54 -16.66 -16.59
CA VAL A 357 -12.14 -15.79 -17.61
C VAL A 357 -13.67 -15.98 -17.68
N GLU A 358 -14.17 -17.21 -17.60
CA GLU A 358 -15.62 -17.48 -17.58
C GLU A 358 -16.31 -16.89 -16.33
N ARG A 359 -15.67 -16.97 -15.15
CA ARG A 359 -16.20 -16.36 -13.93
C ARG A 359 -16.19 -14.83 -14.01
N VAL A 360 -15.09 -14.27 -14.49
CA VAL A 360 -14.95 -12.81 -14.68
C VAL A 360 -15.98 -12.29 -15.68
N ALA A 361 -16.20 -13.00 -16.80
CA ALA A 361 -17.17 -12.61 -17.81
C ALA A 361 -18.61 -12.56 -17.27
N LYS A 362 -19.01 -13.59 -16.51
CA LYS A 362 -20.33 -13.63 -15.86
C LYS A 362 -20.48 -12.54 -14.81
N LEU A 363 -19.42 -12.26 -14.05
CA LEU A 363 -19.43 -11.26 -13.02
C LEU A 363 -19.45 -9.84 -13.61
N ALA A 364 -18.65 -9.57 -14.65
CA ALA A 364 -18.63 -8.28 -15.35
C ALA A 364 -19.98 -7.95 -15.98
N ARG A 365 -20.61 -8.93 -16.62
CA ARG A 365 -21.97 -8.81 -17.15
C ARG A 365 -22.97 -8.48 -16.05
N TRP A 366 -22.96 -9.24 -14.96
CA TRP A 366 -23.85 -9.06 -13.81
C TRP A 366 -23.71 -7.67 -13.17
N LEU A 367 -22.48 -7.14 -13.03
CA LEU A 367 -22.24 -5.79 -12.48
C LEU A 367 -22.97 -4.69 -13.27
N VAL A 368 -23.14 -4.89 -14.56
CA VAL A 368 -23.87 -3.96 -15.43
C VAL A 368 -25.39 -4.21 -15.35
N GLU A 369 -25.82 -5.48 -15.39
CA GLU A 369 -27.25 -5.84 -15.35
C GLU A 369 -27.93 -5.40 -14.04
N GLU A 370 -27.20 -5.45 -12.89
CA GLU A 370 -27.68 -4.93 -11.59
C GLU A 370 -27.55 -3.41 -11.47
N GLY A 371 -27.08 -2.72 -12.52
CA GLY A 371 -26.94 -1.26 -12.49
C GLY A 371 -25.86 -0.73 -11.54
N ILE A 372 -24.94 -1.58 -11.09
CA ILE A 372 -23.79 -1.17 -10.28
C ILE A 372 -22.82 -0.35 -11.15
N VAL A 373 -22.59 -0.81 -12.39
CA VAL A 373 -21.84 -0.07 -13.41
C VAL A 373 -22.79 0.41 -14.48
N LYS A 374 -22.94 1.72 -14.62
CA LYS A 374 -23.88 2.39 -15.54
C LYS A 374 -23.16 3.00 -16.73
N SER A 375 -23.89 3.23 -17.82
CA SER A 375 -23.37 3.80 -19.07
C SER A 375 -22.98 5.28 -18.99
N SER A 376 -23.46 6.01 -17.98
CA SER A 376 -23.04 7.38 -17.69
C SER A 376 -22.85 7.54 -16.18
N PRO A 377 -21.73 8.13 -15.71
CA PRO A 377 -21.64 8.57 -14.33
C PRO A 377 -22.67 9.70 -14.15
N GLU A 378 -23.63 9.54 -13.29
CA GLU A 378 -24.47 10.64 -12.83
C GLU A 378 -23.51 11.69 -12.23
N ARG A 379 -23.30 12.80 -12.93
CA ARG A 379 -22.77 14.00 -12.29
C ARG A 379 -23.75 14.34 -11.18
N GLY A 380 -23.25 14.31 -9.93
CA GLY A 380 -24.01 14.48 -8.70
C GLY A 380 -25.30 15.33 -8.90
N GLY A 381 -26.35 14.67 -9.18
CA GLY A 381 -27.67 15.20 -9.35
C GLY A 381 -28.55 14.52 -8.32
N GLU A 382 -29.37 15.32 -7.71
CA GLU A 382 -30.36 15.09 -6.69
C GLU A 382 -30.82 13.63 -6.47
N PRO A 383 -31.04 13.19 -5.22
CA PRO A 383 -31.56 11.87 -4.93
C PRO A 383 -32.80 11.59 -5.76
N ALA A 384 -32.85 10.43 -6.39
CA ALA A 384 -33.99 10.02 -7.20
C ALA A 384 -35.27 10.30 -6.45
N LYS A 385 -36.10 11.18 -7.00
CA LYS A 385 -37.47 11.41 -6.47
C LYS A 385 -38.15 10.06 -6.38
N LEU A 386 -38.56 9.68 -5.19
CA LEU A 386 -39.52 8.59 -4.99
C LEU A 386 -40.64 8.75 -6.01
N VAL A 387 -40.81 7.78 -6.90
CA VAL A 387 -41.80 7.81 -7.95
C VAL A 387 -43.16 7.82 -7.29
N GLU A 388 -43.98 8.82 -7.60
CA GLU A 388 -45.35 9.02 -7.08
C GLU A 388 -46.24 7.76 -7.08
N GLY A 389 -45.87 6.73 -7.86
CA GLY A 389 -46.51 5.42 -7.92
C GLY A 389 -46.43 4.57 -6.63
N GLN A 390 -45.41 4.77 -5.78
CA GLN A 390 -45.31 4.01 -4.53
C GLN A 390 -46.26 4.51 -3.42
N VAL A 391 -46.59 5.78 -3.46
CA VAL A 391 -47.53 6.37 -2.50
C VAL A 391 -48.97 5.93 -2.79
N GLN A 392 -49.32 5.74 -4.07
CA GLN A 392 -50.67 5.28 -4.45
C GLN A 392 -50.85 3.79 -4.10
N LEU A 393 -49.81 2.96 -4.23
CA LEU A 393 -49.89 1.53 -3.91
C LEU A 393 -50.05 1.28 -2.40
N ALA A 394 -49.51 2.15 -1.54
CA ALA A 394 -49.68 2.08 -0.10
C ALA A 394 -51.09 2.49 0.36
N ALA A 395 -51.76 3.37 -0.37
CA ALA A 395 -53.14 3.76 -0.13
C ALA A 395 -54.15 2.67 -0.54
N ASP A 396 -53.89 1.98 -1.66
CA ASP A 396 -54.77 0.93 -2.18
C ASP A 396 -54.74 -0.38 -1.35
N LEU A 397 -53.65 -0.61 -0.57
CA LEU A 397 -53.53 -1.77 0.32
C LEU A 397 -54.28 -1.66 1.63
N GLN A 398 -54.75 -0.48 2.02
CA GLN A 398 -55.55 -0.29 3.23
C GLN A 398 -57.04 -0.67 3.06
N ASP A 399 -57.51 -0.73 1.81
CA ASP A 399 -58.95 -0.95 1.55
C ASP A 399 -59.31 -2.39 1.09
N ASN A 400 -58.33 -3.32 0.90
CA ASN A 400 -58.66 -4.68 0.48
C ASN A 400 -57.68 -5.77 0.97
N PRO A 401 -57.99 -6.51 2.06
CA PRO A 401 -57.10 -7.48 2.68
C PRO A 401 -56.98 -8.84 1.97
N ASN A 402 -57.54 -9.02 0.77
CA ASN A 402 -57.63 -10.32 0.10
C ASN A 402 -56.91 -10.41 -1.26
N VAL A 403 -55.89 -9.64 -1.50
CA VAL A 403 -55.06 -9.78 -2.71
C VAL A 403 -53.91 -10.77 -2.45
N PRO A 404 -53.75 -11.85 -3.22
CA PRO A 404 -52.62 -12.78 -3.06
C PRO A 404 -51.31 -12.08 -3.41
N LEU A 405 -50.33 -12.21 -2.52
CA LEU A 405 -48.94 -11.79 -2.77
C LEU A 405 -48.28 -12.69 -3.85
N HIS A 406 -48.52 -12.36 -5.10
CA HIS A 406 -47.75 -12.86 -6.20
C HIS A 406 -46.78 -11.78 -6.72
N HIS A 407 -45.51 -12.02 -6.50
CA HIS A 407 -44.34 -11.43 -7.19
C HIS A 407 -44.32 -9.90 -7.35
N LEU A 408 -43.81 -9.21 -6.36
CA LEU A 408 -43.28 -7.85 -6.48
C LEU A 408 -41.90 -7.89 -7.18
N SER A 409 -41.89 -8.33 -8.46
CA SER A 409 -40.68 -8.23 -9.34
C SER A 409 -40.93 -7.35 -10.57
N ASP A 410 -42.12 -6.80 -10.72
CA ASP A 410 -42.47 -5.94 -11.84
C ASP A 410 -42.54 -4.48 -11.40
N GLY A 411 -41.42 -3.80 -11.37
CA GLY A 411 -41.35 -2.35 -11.44
C GLY A 411 -41.97 -1.88 -12.78
N PRO A 412 -42.32 -0.60 -12.91
CA PRO A 412 -42.85 -0.08 -14.18
C PRO A 412 -41.89 -0.41 -15.30
N PRO A 413 -42.38 -0.77 -16.52
CA PRO A 413 -41.53 -1.15 -17.62
C PRO A 413 -40.53 -0.04 -17.90
N PRO A 414 -39.21 -0.39 -17.97
CA PRO A 414 -38.15 0.60 -18.16
C PRO A 414 -38.37 1.29 -19.51
N ARG A 415 -37.90 2.51 -19.60
CA ARG A 415 -37.94 3.25 -20.88
C ARG A 415 -37.07 2.54 -21.89
N SER A 416 -37.64 2.15 -23.03
CA SER A 416 -37.07 1.30 -24.10
C SER A 416 -35.63 1.68 -24.57
N GLY A 417 -35.14 2.86 -24.29
CA GLY A 417 -33.81 3.34 -24.64
C GLY A 417 -32.71 3.03 -23.60
N GLU A 418 -33.05 3.02 -22.32
CA GLU A 418 -32.10 2.73 -21.24
C GLU A 418 -31.79 1.23 -21.15
N ASP A 419 -32.78 0.38 -21.39
CA ASP A 419 -32.60 -1.08 -21.43
C ASP A 419 -31.68 -1.52 -22.56
N LEU A 420 -31.78 -0.91 -23.71
CA LEU A 420 -30.94 -1.23 -24.84
C LEU A 420 -29.49 -0.81 -24.62
N ALA A 421 -29.28 0.34 -23.95
CA ALA A 421 -27.94 0.82 -23.59
C ALA A 421 -27.30 -0.08 -22.53
N GLY A 422 -28.04 -0.47 -21.50
CA GLY A 422 -27.61 -1.39 -20.45
C GLY A 422 -27.27 -2.78 -20.99
N ALA A 423 -28.15 -3.35 -21.83
CA ALA A 423 -27.91 -4.64 -22.46
C ALA A 423 -26.67 -4.64 -23.37
N ARG A 424 -26.46 -3.53 -24.11
CA ARG A 424 -25.26 -3.36 -24.95
C ARG A 424 -24.00 -3.28 -24.08
N LEU A 425 -24.02 -2.50 -23.02
CA LEU A 425 -22.90 -2.37 -22.09
C LEU A 425 -22.57 -3.72 -21.43
N ALA A 426 -23.57 -4.48 -21.00
CA ALA A 426 -23.41 -5.81 -20.42
C ALA A 426 -22.75 -6.79 -21.41
N ALA A 427 -23.19 -6.78 -22.68
CA ALA A 427 -22.59 -7.59 -23.74
C ALA A 427 -21.14 -7.17 -24.04
N GLN A 428 -20.84 -5.88 -24.05
CA GLN A 428 -19.48 -5.37 -24.23
C GLN A 428 -18.57 -5.78 -23.05
N ALA A 429 -19.04 -5.67 -21.81
CA ALA A 429 -18.30 -6.07 -20.62
C ALA A 429 -18.01 -7.58 -20.62
N GLU A 430 -19.00 -8.41 -20.94
CA GLU A 430 -18.82 -9.85 -21.08
C GLU A 430 -17.80 -10.19 -22.17
N ARG A 431 -17.93 -9.60 -23.39
CA ARG A 431 -16.99 -9.87 -24.49
C ARG A 431 -15.58 -9.41 -24.14
N ALA A 432 -15.41 -8.23 -23.56
CA ALA A 432 -14.12 -7.74 -23.11
C ALA A 432 -13.49 -8.68 -22.07
N ALA A 433 -14.26 -9.13 -21.08
CA ALA A 433 -13.80 -10.08 -20.08
C ALA A 433 -13.36 -11.42 -20.68
N ARG A 434 -14.07 -11.94 -21.68
CA ARG A 434 -13.68 -13.17 -22.40
C ARG A 434 -12.35 -13.04 -23.14
N LEU A 435 -11.99 -11.84 -23.57
CA LEU A 435 -10.80 -11.56 -24.35
C LEU A 435 -9.63 -11.02 -23.50
N CYS A 436 -9.87 -10.54 -22.31
CA CYS A 436 -8.89 -9.76 -21.54
C CYS A 436 -7.60 -10.51 -21.16
N LYS A 437 -7.61 -11.84 -21.15
CA LYS A 437 -6.45 -12.69 -20.90
C LYS A 437 -5.96 -13.44 -22.14
N ALA A 438 -6.60 -13.23 -23.31
CA ALA A 438 -6.33 -14.01 -24.52
C ALA A 438 -4.92 -13.77 -25.08
N ASP A 439 -4.32 -12.63 -24.79
CA ASP A 439 -2.97 -12.29 -25.20
C ASP A 439 -1.87 -13.08 -24.44
N LEU A 440 -2.18 -13.68 -23.30
CA LEU A 440 -1.22 -14.49 -22.52
C LEU A 440 -0.67 -15.70 -23.30
N VAL A 441 -1.36 -16.15 -24.34
CA VAL A 441 -0.95 -17.27 -25.20
C VAL A 441 -0.39 -16.83 -26.55
N THR A 442 -0.20 -15.53 -26.75
CA THR A 442 0.38 -14.98 -27.98
C THR A 442 1.90 -15.01 -27.96
N GLY A 443 2.51 -15.06 -29.14
CA GLY A 443 3.97 -14.98 -29.25
C GLY A 443 4.55 -13.67 -28.69
N MET A 444 3.84 -12.57 -28.91
CA MET A 444 4.24 -11.25 -28.43
C MET A 444 4.31 -11.18 -26.89
N VAL A 445 3.29 -11.65 -26.17
CA VAL A 445 3.30 -11.65 -24.69
C VAL A 445 4.24 -12.73 -24.16
N GLY A 446 4.47 -13.81 -24.90
CA GLY A 446 5.50 -14.80 -24.57
C GLY A 446 6.90 -14.19 -24.53
N GLU A 447 7.23 -13.30 -25.47
CA GLU A 447 8.52 -12.56 -25.51
C GLU A 447 8.53 -11.33 -24.60
N PHE A 448 7.41 -10.64 -24.46
CA PHE A 448 7.24 -9.40 -23.67
C PHE A 448 6.12 -9.53 -22.64
N PRO A 449 6.30 -10.28 -21.55
CA PRO A 449 5.26 -10.53 -20.53
C PRO A 449 4.74 -9.25 -19.86
N GLU A 450 5.56 -8.21 -19.83
CA GLU A 450 5.18 -6.91 -19.26
C GLU A 450 4.10 -6.18 -20.05
N LEU A 451 3.89 -6.57 -21.32
CA LEU A 451 2.90 -5.97 -22.22
C LEU A 451 1.57 -6.72 -22.24
N GLN A 452 1.35 -7.68 -21.35
CA GLN A 452 0.07 -8.35 -21.18
C GLN A 452 -1.06 -7.32 -20.91
N GLY A 453 -2.20 -7.52 -21.51
CA GLY A 453 -3.30 -6.55 -21.56
C GLY A 453 -3.10 -5.50 -22.64
N ILE A 454 -1.98 -4.80 -22.67
CA ILE A 454 -1.69 -3.78 -23.69
C ILE A 454 -1.77 -4.38 -25.10
N ILE A 455 -1.08 -5.48 -25.33
CA ILE A 455 -1.06 -6.18 -26.62
C ILE A 455 -2.45 -6.73 -26.95
N GLY A 456 -3.14 -7.31 -25.97
CA GLY A 456 -4.52 -7.76 -26.10
C GLY A 456 -5.46 -6.65 -26.58
N GLY A 457 -5.31 -5.43 -26.04
CA GLY A 457 -6.06 -4.24 -26.48
C GLY A 457 -5.81 -3.88 -27.94
N TYR A 458 -4.55 -3.93 -28.39
CA TYR A 458 -4.22 -3.69 -29.80
C TYR A 458 -4.82 -4.75 -30.74
N TYR A 459 -4.73 -6.03 -30.36
CA TYR A 459 -5.32 -7.13 -31.14
C TYR A 459 -6.83 -7.02 -31.18
N ALA A 460 -7.50 -6.76 -30.06
CA ALA A 460 -8.94 -6.56 -30.02
C ALA A 460 -9.37 -5.40 -30.94
N ARG A 461 -8.66 -4.27 -30.89
CA ARG A 461 -8.95 -3.13 -31.77
C ARG A 461 -8.77 -3.44 -33.25
N ALA A 462 -7.79 -4.24 -33.62
CA ALA A 462 -7.53 -4.63 -35.01
C ALA A 462 -8.50 -5.69 -35.55
N GLN A 463 -8.98 -6.61 -34.70
CA GLN A 463 -9.69 -7.81 -35.12
C GLN A 463 -11.23 -7.74 -34.96
N LEU A 464 -11.74 -6.94 -34.00
CA LEU A 464 -13.19 -6.84 -33.75
C LEU A 464 -13.89 -5.93 -34.79
N THR A 465 -13.80 -6.33 -36.06
CA THR A 465 -14.35 -5.57 -37.22
C THR A 465 -15.85 -5.73 -37.38
N ASP A 466 -16.46 -6.65 -36.65
CA ASP A 466 -17.90 -6.88 -36.60
C ASP A 466 -18.67 -5.83 -35.78
N LEU A 467 -17.96 -4.95 -35.08
CA LEU A 467 -18.51 -3.94 -34.20
C LEU A 467 -18.33 -2.53 -34.78
N ASP A 468 -19.20 -1.61 -34.35
CA ASP A 468 -18.97 -0.19 -34.56
C ASP A 468 -17.72 0.28 -33.78
N ASP A 469 -17.14 1.40 -34.21
CA ASP A 469 -15.87 1.93 -33.67
C ASP A 469 -15.94 2.21 -32.16
N ALA A 470 -17.07 2.70 -31.67
CA ALA A 470 -17.23 3.00 -30.23
C ALA A 470 -17.23 1.72 -29.40
N SER A 471 -17.98 0.70 -29.80
CA SER A 471 -18.02 -0.61 -29.13
C SER A 471 -16.65 -1.31 -29.19
N ARG A 472 -16.03 -1.29 -30.37
CA ARG A 472 -14.69 -1.88 -30.56
C ARG A 472 -13.65 -1.24 -29.66
N ASN A 473 -13.63 0.09 -29.64
CA ASN A 473 -12.68 0.81 -28.77
C ASN A 473 -12.96 0.56 -27.29
N ALA A 474 -14.22 0.57 -26.85
CA ALA A 474 -14.57 0.31 -25.44
C ALA A 474 -14.11 -1.10 -24.99
N ILE A 475 -14.30 -2.13 -25.84
CA ILE A 475 -13.83 -3.48 -25.54
C ILE A 475 -12.31 -3.55 -25.56
N ALA A 476 -11.66 -2.95 -26.56
CA ALA A 476 -10.20 -2.96 -26.68
C ALA A 476 -9.52 -2.23 -25.52
N ASP A 477 -10.07 -1.11 -25.07
CA ASP A 477 -9.57 -0.36 -23.91
C ASP A 477 -9.79 -1.16 -22.62
N ALA A 478 -10.91 -1.86 -22.47
CA ALA A 478 -11.14 -2.73 -21.34
C ALA A 478 -10.17 -3.93 -21.33
N VAL A 479 -9.89 -4.53 -22.46
CA VAL A 479 -8.86 -5.58 -22.59
C VAL A 479 -7.49 -5.04 -22.21
N ARG A 480 -7.14 -3.82 -22.63
CA ARG A 480 -5.86 -3.18 -22.29
C ARG A 480 -5.72 -2.90 -20.79
N ASP A 481 -6.77 -2.31 -20.19
CA ASP A 481 -6.67 -1.67 -18.88
C ASP A 481 -7.31 -2.48 -17.73
N HIS A 482 -7.79 -3.72 -17.97
CA HIS A 482 -8.44 -4.51 -16.93
C HIS A 482 -7.55 -4.83 -15.72
N TYR A 483 -6.23 -4.74 -15.85
CA TYR A 483 -5.32 -4.89 -14.73
C TYR A 483 -5.26 -3.64 -13.83
N LYS A 484 -5.62 -2.46 -14.33
CA LYS A 484 -5.59 -1.21 -13.58
C LYS A 484 -6.66 -1.17 -12.48
N PRO A 485 -6.38 -0.51 -11.34
CA PRO A 485 -5.06 -0.06 -10.93
C PRO A 485 -4.20 -1.25 -10.50
N VAL A 486 -2.90 -1.22 -10.87
CA VAL A 486 -1.94 -2.27 -10.52
C VAL A 486 -1.33 -2.04 -9.13
N GLY A 487 -1.30 -0.80 -8.68
CA GLY A 487 -0.73 -0.39 -7.38
C GLY A 487 -1.18 1.00 -6.95
N GLN A 488 -0.65 1.44 -5.82
CA GLN A 488 -0.92 2.77 -5.29
C GLN A 488 -0.36 3.84 -6.24
N GLY A 489 -1.20 4.84 -6.59
CA GLY A 489 -0.84 5.93 -7.51
C GLY A 489 -0.99 5.59 -9.00
N ASP A 490 -1.45 4.38 -9.35
CA ASP A 490 -1.82 4.05 -10.73
C ASP A 490 -3.19 4.63 -11.09
N ASP A 491 -3.41 4.85 -12.40
CA ASP A 491 -4.67 5.36 -12.93
C ASP A 491 -5.82 4.38 -12.64
N VAL A 492 -6.91 4.90 -12.10
CA VAL A 492 -8.14 4.13 -11.88
C VAL A 492 -9.02 4.21 -13.13
N PRO A 493 -9.47 3.09 -13.70
CA PRO A 493 -10.35 3.12 -14.86
C PRO A 493 -11.69 3.78 -14.53
N THR A 494 -12.17 4.61 -15.47
CA THR A 494 -13.46 5.30 -15.37
C THR A 494 -14.43 4.95 -16.51
N ALA A 495 -13.94 4.32 -17.59
CA ALA A 495 -14.78 3.85 -18.68
C ALA A 495 -15.60 2.63 -18.23
N PRO A 496 -16.95 2.63 -18.39
CA PRO A 496 -17.82 1.63 -17.79
C PRO A 496 -17.46 0.17 -18.11
N VAL A 497 -17.12 -0.15 -19.34
CA VAL A 497 -16.71 -1.51 -19.75
C VAL A 497 -15.43 -1.91 -18.99
N THR A 498 -14.46 -1.02 -18.90
CA THR A 498 -13.19 -1.26 -18.19
C THR A 498 -13.41 -1.41 -16.70
N VAL A 499 -14.25 -0.56 -16.13
CA VAL A 499 -14.65 -0.63 -14.69
C VAL A 499 -15.24 -1.99 -14.37
N ALA A 500 -16.20 -2.46 -15.16
CA ALA A 500 -16.85 -3.77 -14.94
C ALA A 500 -15.86 -4.93 -15.01
N VAL A 501 -14.98 -4.95 -16.02
CA VAL A 501 -14.01 -6.04 -16.23
C VAL A 501 -12.92 -6.01 -15.16
N SER A 502 -12.37 -4.84 -14.84
CA SER A 502 -11.32 -4.70 -13.84
C SER A 502 -11.81 -5.06 -12.43
N LEU A 503 -13.01 -4.59 -12.06
CA LEU A 503 -13.63 -4.93 -10.78
C LEU A 503 -13.89 -6.44 -10.68
N ALA A 504 -14.44 -7.05 -11.75
CA ALA A 504 -14.70 -8.48 -11.80
C ALA A 504 -13.43 -9.33 -11.71
N ASP A 505 -12.34 -8.96 -12.40
CA ASP A 505 -11.06 -9.69 -12.36
C ASP A 505 -10.41 -9.66 -10.96
N LYS A 506 -10.48 -8.51 -10.28
CA LYS A 506 -9.96 -8.34 -8.93
C LYS A 506 -10.80 -9.07 -7.89
N LEU A 507 -12.13 -9.00 -8.00
CA LEU A 507 -13.05 -9.74 -7.13
C LEU A 507 -12.88 -11.25 -7.29
N ASP A 508 -12.81 -11.77 -8.52
CA ASP A 508 -12.57 -13.20 -8.78
C ASP A 508 -11.24 -13.65 -8.15
N SER A 509 -10.19 -12.86 -8.28
CA SER A 509 -8.89 -13.19 -7.68
C SER A 509 -8.97 -13.20 -6.15
N LEU A 510 -9.46 -12.11 -5.56
CA LEU A 510 -9.52 -11.96 -4.10
C LEU A 510 -10.37 -13.07 -3.48
N VAL A 511 -11.60 -13.19 -3.92
CA VAL A 511 -12.57 -14.14 -3.38
C VAL A 511 -12.12 -15.59 -3.63
N GLY A 512 -11.57 -15.88 -4.82
CA GLY A 512 -11.11 -17.22 -5.16
C GLY A 512 -10.01 -17.74 -4.23
N PHE A 513 -9.00 -16.93 -3.91
CA PHE A 513 -7.96 -17.33 -2.98
C PHE A 513 -8.48 -17.50 -1.55
N PHE A 514 -9.41 -16.65 -1.12
CA PHE A 514 -10.08 -16.81 0.17
C PHE A 514 -10.92 -18.09 0.22
N VAL A 515 -11.67 -18.42 -0.84
CA VAL A 515 -12.46 -19.68 -0.93
C VAL A 515 -11.59 -20.91 -0.71
N VAL A 516 -10.39 -20.95 -1.27
CA VAL A 516 -9.47 -22.08 -1.10
C VAL A 516 -8.58 -21.98 0.15
N GLY A 517 -8.83 -21.01 1.03
CA GLY A 517 -8.13 -20.86 2.32
C GLY A 517 -6.72 -20.31 2.21
N ILE A 518 -6.39 -19.62 1.12
CA ILE A 518 -5.09 -18.97 0.92
C ILE A 518 -5.21 -17.48 1.27
N LEU A 519 -4.75 -17.14 2.47
CA LEU A 519 -4.87 -15.82 3.06
C LEU A 519 -3.51 -15.12 3.14
N PRO A 520 -3.43 -13.78 2.94
CA PRO A 520 -2.20 -13.05 3.14
C PRO A 520 -1.81 -13.01 4.62
N THR A 521 -0.53 -13.26 4.93
CA THR A 521 -0.03 -13.28 6.30
C THR A 521 1.10 -12.27 6.48
N GLY A 522 1.06 -11.43 7.53
CA GLY A 522 2.13 -10.50 7.91
C GLY A 522 2.84 -9.86 6.71
N SER A 523 4.09 -10.23 6.45
CA SER A 523 4.89 -9.74 5.32
C SER A 523 4.69 -10.53 4.01
N LYS A 524 3.96 -11.68 4.03
CA LYS A 524 3.81 -12.56 2.87
C LYS A 524 2.46 -12.36 2.20
N ASP A 525 2.48 -11.94 0.94
CA ASP A 525 1.32 -11.81 0.05
C ASP A 525 1.73 -12.22 -1.37
N PRO A 526 1.93 -13.54 -1.61
CA PRO A 526 2.47 -14.03 -2.87
C PRO A 526 1.54 -13.80 -4.06
N PHE A 527 0.23 -13.64 -3.81
CA PHE A 527 -0.79 -13.44 -4.83
C PHE A 527 -1.28 -11.99 -4.93
N ALA A 528 -0.63 -11.07 -4.22
CA ALA A 528 -0.94 -9.64 -4.23
C ALA A 528 -2.40 -9.30 -3.85
N LEU A 529 -2.98 -10.06 -2.92
CA LEU A 529 -4.38 -9.90 -2.50
C LEU A 529 -4.65 -8.54 -1.84
N ARG A 530 -3.64 -7.98 -1.12
CA ARG A 530 -3.73 -6.61 -0.58
C ARG A 530 -3.86 -5.57 -1.68
N ARG A 531 -3.08 -5.73 -2.77
CA ARG A 531 -3.18 -4.84 -3.94
C ARG A 531 -4.51 -5.01 -4.66
N ALA A 532 -5.01 -6.25 -4.76
CA ALA A 532 -6.33 -6.50 -5.33
C ALA A 532 -7.44 -5.81 -4.52
N ALA A 533 -7.41 -5.91 -3.19
CA ALA A 533 -8.36 -5.24 -2.29
C ALA A 533 -8.30 -3.71 -2.43
N LEU A 534 -7.10 -3.12 -2.42
CA LEU A 534 -6.93 -1.67 -2.64
C LEU A 534 -7.41 -1.25 -4.03
N GLY A 535 -7.19 -2.08 -5.06
CA GLY A 535 -7.70 -1.83 -6.41
C GLY A 535 -9.23 -1.87 -6.48
N ILE A 536 -9.88 -2.81 -5.78
CA ILE A 536 -11.34 -2.87 -5.65
C ILE A 536 -11.87 -1.59 -5.00
N LEU A 537 -11.27 -1.19 -3.88
CA LEU A 537 -11.62 0.04 -3.17
C LEU A 537 -11.48 1.28 -4.06
N ALA A 538 -10.34 1.41 -4.75
CA ALA A 538 -10.09 2.53 -5.64
C ALA A 538 -11.14 2.61 -6.76
N ILE A 539 -11.51 1.48 -7.39
CA ILE A 539 -12.51 1.43 -8.45
C ILE A 539 -13.89 1.83 -7.91
N ILE A 540 -14.31 1.29 -6.78
CA ILE A 540 -15.61 1.58 -6.17
C ILE A 540 -15.70 3.07 -5.81
N LEU A 541 -14.69 3.60 -5.15
CA LEU A 541 -14.70 4.95 -4.62
C LEU A 541 -14.57 6.03 -5.70
N GLU A 542 -13.65 5.84 -6.66
CA GLU A 542 -13.43 6.80 -7.75
C GLU A 542 -14.66 6.89 -8.67
N ASN A 543 -15.27 5.74 -8.96
CA ASN A 543 -16.45 5.67 -9.80
C ASN A 543 -17.76 5.84 -9.02
N LYS A 544 -17.70 6.04 -7.70
CA LYS A 544 -18.86 6.20 -6.81
C LYS A 544 -19.89 5.07 -6.99
N LEU A 545 -19.41 3.84 -7.11
CA LEU A 545 -20.27 2.68 -7.33
C LEU A 545 -21.09 2.39 -6.09
N ARG A 546 -22.41 2.48 -6.24
CA ARG A 546 -23.36 2.23 -5.15
C ARG A 546 -23.74 0.75 -5.17
N CYS A 547 -23.28 0.03 -4.17
CA CYS A 547 -23.52 -1.42 -4.08
C CYS A 547 -23.32 -1.91 -2.65
N ASN A 548 -24.02 -2.98 -2.31
CA ASN A 548 -23.75 -3.77 -1.13
C ASN A 548 -22.50 -4.60 -1.38
N PHE A 549 -21.44 -4.38 -0.58
CA PHE A 549 -20.16 -5.05 -0.79
C PHE A 549 -20.23 -6.55 -0.52
N VAL A 550 -21.03 -6.98 0.47
CA VAL A 550 -21.25 -8.41 0.78
C VAL A 550 -21.90 -9.12 -0.41
N ASP A 551 -22.85 -8.47 -1.09
CA ASP A 551 -23.49 -9.03 -2.29
C ASP A 551 -22.50 -9.21 -3.43
N LEU A 552 -21.57 -8.26 -3.62
CA LEU A 552 -20.47 -8.39 -4.59
C LEU A 552 -19.60 -9.62 -4.31
N VAL A 553 -19.18 -9.78 -3.06
CA VAL A 553 -18.35 -10.91 -2.62
C VAL A 553 -19.12 -12.23 -2.76
N SER A 554 -20.37 -12.27 -2.31
CA SER A 554 -21.24 -13.45 -2.42
C SER A 554 -21.46 -13.85 -3.88
N ARG A 555 -21.67 -12.87 -4.77
CA ARG A 555 -21.81 -13.14 -6.21
C ARG A 555 -20.54 -13.71 -6.83
N ALA A 556 -19.39 -13.13 -6.51
CA ALA A 556 -18.10 -13.64 -6.96
C ALA A 556 -17.84 -15.06 -6.44
N ARG A 557 -18.14 -15.33 -5.15
CA ARG A 557 -17.99 -16.64 -4.52
C ARG A 557 -18.80 -17.74 -5.21
N ARG A 558 -20.03 -17.43 -5.64
CA ARG A 558 -20.88 -18.40 -6.38
C ARG A 558 -20.21 -18.94 -7.64
N GLY A 559 -19.29 -18.20 -8.23
CA GLY A 559 -18.49 -18.65 -9.36
C GLY A 559 -17.59 -19.86 -9.07
N PHE A 560 -17.39 -20.20 -7.80
CA PHE A 560 -16.50 -21.27 -7.35
C PHE A 560 -17.25 -22.51 -6.81
N GLU A 561 -18.58 -22.54 -6.81
CA GLU A 561 -19.41 -23.62 -6.24
C GLU A 561 -19.13 -25.00 -6.80
N THR A 562 -18.58 -25.08 -8.01
CA THR A 562 -18.24 -26.36 -8.66
C THR A 562 -16.85 -26.86 -8.30
N LEU A 563 -16.05 -26.11 -7.56
CA LEU A 563 -14.70 -26.53 -7.18
C LEU A 563 -14.75 -27.57 -6.04
N ALA A 564 -13.86 -28.56 -6.11
CA ALA A 564 -13.75 -29.59 -5.08
C ALA A 564 -13.45 -29.01 -3.68
N ASP A 565 -12.69 -27.90 -3.63
CA ASP A 565 -12.31 -27.22 -2.40
C ASP A 565 -13.30 -26.12 -1.94
N TYR A 566 -14.48 -26.03 -2.56
CA TYR A 566 -15.47 -25.00 -2.23
C TYR A 566 -16.06 -25.17 -0.82
N GLN A 567 -16.18 -26.42 -0.33
CA GLN A 567 -16.79 -26.67 0.95
C GLN A 567 -15.94 -26.13 2.12
N GLU A 568 -16.62 -25.52 3.08
CA GLU A 568 -16.01 -25.03 4.31
C GLU A 568 -15.60 -26.23 5.19
N THR A 569 -14.29 -26.36 5.46
CA THR A 569 -13.73 -27.40 6.32
C THR A 569 -13.32 -26.80 7.66
N THR A 570 -13.19 -27.65 8.70
CA THR A 570 -12.70 -27.24 10.03
C THR A 570 -11.32 -26.56 9.94
N ASP A 571 -10.45 -27.04 9.05
CA ASP A 571 -9.12 -26.46 8.87
C ASP A 571 -9.17 -25.03 8.26
N LYS A 572 -10.06 -24.81 7.28
CA LYS A 572 -10.30 -23.48 6.71
C LYS A 572 -10.86 -22.54 7.75
N ARG A 573 -11.83 -22.98 8.54
CA ARG A 573 -12.42 -22.18 9.61
C ARG A 573 -11.37 -21.76 10.64
N THR A 574 -10.51 -22.68 11.07
CA THR A 574 -9.39 -22.38 11.96
C THR A 574 -8.40 -21.39 11.35
N ALA A 575 -8.15 -21.48 10.03
CA ALA A 575 -7.29 -20.55 9.32
C ALA A 575 -7.90 -19.13 9.27
N TYR A 576 -9.20 -19.03 9.04
CA TYR A 576 -9.94 -17.76 9.05
C TYR A 576 -9.97 -17.13 10.43
N ASP A 577 -10.23 -17.89 11.48
CA ASP A 577 -10.24 -17.41 12.87
C ASP A 577 -8.87 -16.82 13.23
N LYS A 578 -7.77 -17.54 12.94
CA LYS A 578 -6.41 -17.01 13.15
C LYS A 578 -6.10 -15.77 12.31
N PHE A 579 -6.63 -15.71 11.10
CA PHE A 579 -6.45 -14.55 10.23
C PHE A 579 -7.14 -13.32 10.81
N LEU A 580 -8.38 -13.45 11.27
CA LEU A 580 -9.15 -12.37 11.91
C LEU A 580 -8.52 -11.93 13.23
N GLU A 581 -8.01 -12.86 14.05
CA GLU A 581 -7.25 -12.53 15.26
C GLU A 581 -5.99 -11.69 14.95
N ASN A 582 -5.29 -12.02 13.86
CA ASN A 582 -4.11 -11.25 13.43
C ASN A 582 -4.45 -9.83 12.94
N LEU A 583 -5.69 -9.60 12.49
CA LEU A 583 -6.20 -8.28 12.15
C LEU A 583 -6.73 -7.50 13.38
N GLY A 584 -6.66 -8.08 14.59
CA GLY A 584 -7.18 -7.47 15.82
C GLY A 584 -8.69 -7.53 15.95
N MET A 585 -9.35 -8.36 15.15
CA MET A 585 -10.80 -8.54 15.14
C MET A 585 -11.19 -9.72 16.06
N ARG A 586 -12.12 -9.50 16.97
CA ARG A 586 -12.65 -10.57 17.83
C ARG A 586 -13.65 -11.41 17.05
N SER A 587 -13.52 -12.74 17.10
CA SER A 587 -14.48 -13.66 16.51
C SER A 587 -15.86 -13.53 17.19
N ALA A 588 -16.78 -12.80 16.56
CA ALA A 588 -18.19 -12.79 16.93
C ALA A 588 -18.96 -14.00 16.36
N PHE A 589 -18.26 -15.05 15.93
CA PHE A 589 -18.76 -16.09 15.01
C PHE A 589 -19.56 -17.22 15.63
N SER A 590 -19.88 -17.19 16.91
CA SER A 590 -20.68 -18.30 17.51
C SER A 590 -22.16 -18.31 17.10
N GLU A 591 -22.69 -17.23 16.54
CA GLU A 591 -24.14 -17.10 16.28
C GLU A 591 -24.58 -17.03 14.81
N ILE A 592 -23.67 -16.87 13.83
CA ILE A 592 -24.03 -16.64 12.43
C ILE A 592 -24.03 -17.95 11.64
N LYS A 593 -25.17 -18.62 11.59
CA LYS A 593 -25.36 -19.90 10.86
C LYS A 593 -25.79 -19.78 9.40
N LYS A 594 -25.94 -18.59 8.83
CA LYS A 594 -26.62 -18.42 7.53
C LYS A 594 -25.78 -17.79 6.41
N VAL A 595 -24.59 -17.23 6.70
CA VAL A 595 -23.72 -16.62 5.71
C VAL A 595 -22.41 -17.41 5.64
N TRP A 596 -21.87 -17.57 4.43
CA TRP A 596 -20.57 -18.21 4.28
C TRP A 596 -19.50 -17.37 4.97
N LEU A 597 -18.66 -17.99 5.78
CA LEU A 597 -17.60 -17.33 6.54
C LEU A 597 -16.65 -16.53 5.61
N VAL A 598 -16.44 -17.02 4.38
CA VAL A 598 -15.60 -16.36 3.37
C VAL A 598 -16.09 -14.95 3.06
N ASP A 599 -17.39 -14.72 2.91
CA ASP A 599 -17.96 -13.43 2.57
C ASP A 599 -17.58 -12.38 3.63
N TRP A 600 -17.71 -12.74 4.90
CA TRP A 600 -17.32 -11.91 6.04
C TRP A 600 -15.82 -11.66 6.14
N VAL A 601 -15.02 -12.70 5.95
CA VAL A 601 -13.55 -12.57 6.06
C VAL A 601 -13.00 -11.70 4.93
N VAL A 602 -13.58 -11.74 3.73
CA VAL A 602 -13.21 -10.87 2.61
C VAL A 602 -13.63 -9.43 2.91
N GLU A 603 -14.84 -9.24 3.43
CA GLU A 603 -15.35 -7.91 3.84
C GLU A 603 -14.42 -7.29 4.89
N ASP A 604 -14.19 -7.98 6.00
CA ASP A 604 -13.32 -7.52 7.07
C ASP A 604 -11.91 -7.19 6.55
N PHE A 605 -11.38 -8.02 5.66
CA PHE A 605 -10.08 -7.77 5.03
C PHE A 605 -10.05 -6.49 4.19
N VAL A 606 -11.11 -6.25 3.41
CA VAL A 606 -11.20 -5.05 2.56
C VAL A 606 -11.44 -3.81 3.41
N VAL A 607 -12.30 -3.91 4.43
CA VAL A 607 -12.55 -2.85 5.41
C VAL A 607 -11.27 -2.46 6.16
N ASP A 608 -10.47 -3.43 6.59
CA ASP A 608 -9.17 -3.14 7.22
C ASP A 608 -8.23 -2.37 6.28
N ARG A 609 -8.20 -2.73 4.99
CA ARG A 609 -7.42 -1.98 3.99
C ARG A 609 -7.97 -0.56 3.77
N LEU A 610 -9.28 -0.40 3.77
CA LEU A 610 -9.92 0.91 3.70
C LEU A 610 -9.52 1.80 4.89
N LYS A 611 -9.54 1.25 6.11
CA LYS A 611 -9.10 1.96 7.31
C LYS A 611 -7.64 2.40 7.20
N VAL A 612 -6.75 1.53 6.73
CA VAL A 612 -5.32 1.89 6.51
C VAL A 612 -5.21 3.02 5.48
N GLN A 613 -5.88 2.92 4.34
CA GLN A 613 -5.85 3.93 3.28
C GLN A 613 -6.37 5.29 3.78
N GLN A 614 -7.45 5.30 4.56
CA GLN A 614 -8.01 6.54 5.09
C GLN A 614 -7.09 7.19 6.15
N ARG A 615 -6.40 6.39 6.97
CA ARG A 615 -5.37 6.90 7.90
C ARG A 615 -4.22 7.57 7.16
N GLU A 616 -3.73 6.96 6.08
CA GLU A 616 -2.69 7.53 5.23
C GLU A 616 -3.15 8.84 4.56
N ALA A 617 -4.45 8.96 4.26
CA ALA A 617 -5.07 10.18 3.76
C ALA A 617 -5.35 11.24 4.85
N GLY A 618 -4.93 11.01 6.10
CA GLY A 618 -5.07 11.96 7.21
C GLY A 618 -6.42 11.93 7.93
N VAL A 619 -7.24 10.91 7.70
CA VAL A 619 -8.49 10.71 8.45
C VAL A 619 -8.19 10.10 9.81
N ARG A 620 -8.76 10.65 10.88
CA ARG A 620 -8.60 10.16 12.25
C ARG A 620 -9.14 8.72 12.36
N HIS A 621 -8.34 7.82 12.93
CA HIS A 621 -8.66 6.39 13.03
C HIS A 621 -9.89 6.12 13.92
N ASP A 622 -10.04 6.86 15.01
CA ASP A 622 -11.14 6.74 15.93
C ASP A 622 -12.51 7.09 15.29
N LEU A 623 -12.53 8.05 14.36
CA LEU A 623 -13.73 8.42 13.61
C LEU A 623 -14.12 7.33 12.60
N ILE A 624 -13.15 6.72 11.98
CA ILE A 624 -13.37 5.59 11.09
C ILE A 624 -13.99 4.43 11.89
N ASP A 625 -13.35 4.09 13.01
CA ASP A 625 -13.82 3.01 13.87
C ASP A 625 -15.20 3.29 14.47
N ALA A 626 -15.51 4.55 14.81
CA ALA A 626 -16.80 4.96 15.33
C ALA A 626 -17.96 4.79 14.33
N VAL A 627 -17.71 5.06 13.05
CA VAL A 627 -18.72 4.85 11.99
C VAL A 627 -18.90 3.36 11.69
N PHE A 628 -17.80 2.61 11.62
CA PHE A 628 -17.83 1.17 11.37
C PHE A 628 -18.47 0.36 12.51
N ALA A 629 -18.36 0.83 13.76
CA ALA A 629 -18.94 0.15 14.92
C ALA A 629 -20.48 0.11 14.91
N LEU A 630 -21.13 0.99 14.16
CA LEU A 630 -22.61 0.94 14.03
C LEU A 630 -23.08 -0.34 13.34
N GLY A 631 -22.24 -0.92 12.46
CA GLY A 631 -22.63 -2.07 11.63
C GLY A 631 -23.73 -1.74 10.62
N GLY A 632 -24.08 -2.71 9.77
CA GLY A 632 -25.26 -2.60 8.87
C GLY A 632 -25.12 -1.63 7.70
N GLU A 633 -23.94 -1.05 7.47
CA GLU A 633 -23.64 -0.20 6.30
C GLU A 633 -22.63 -0.89 5.42
N ASP A 634 -23.09 -1.46 4.31
CA ASP A 634 -22.28 -2.22 3.36
C ASP A 634 -21.89 -1.43 2.11
N ASP A 635 -22.44 -0.21 1.97
CA ASP A 635 -22.08 0.71 0.88
C ASP A 635 -20.86 1.55 1.27
N LEU A 636 -19.70 1.21 0.72
CA LEU A 636 -18.44 1.85 1.05
C LEU A 636 -18.39 3.33 0.70
N VAL A 637 -19.11 3.77 -0.34
CA VAL A 637 -19.20 5.18 -0.75
C VAL A 637 -19.97 5.97 0.30
N ARG A 638 -21.11 5.46 0.72
CA ARG A 638 -21.95 6.04 1.76
C ARG A 638 -21.24 6.08 3.12
N LEU A 639 -20.58 4.99 3.46
CA LEU A 639 -19.80 4.89 4.70
C LEU A 639 -18.70 5.95 4.77
N LEU A 640 -17.92 6.15 3.70
CA LEU A 640 -16.89 7.20 3.68
C LEU A 640 -17.47 8.61 3.66
N ALA A 641 -18.61 8.84 3.03
CA ALA A 641 -19.30 10.14 3.12
C ALA A 641 -19.66 10.48 4.57
N ARG A 642 -20.15 9.47 5.33
CA ARG A 642 -20.43 9.59 6.76
C ARG A 642 -19.20 9.90 7.59
N VAL A 643 -18.08 9.21 7.34
CA VAL A 643 -16.80 9.46 8.04
C VAL A 643 -16.30 10.88 7.78
N LYS A 644 -16.37 11.36 6.52
CA LYS A 644 -15.95 12.73 6.17
C LYS A 644 -16.79 13.79 6.85
N ALA A 645 -18.12 13.61 6.87
CA ALA A 645 -19.01 14.52 7.58
C ALA A 645 -18.75 14.53 9.09
N LEU A 646 -18.51 13.36 9.70
CA LEU A 646 -18.16 13.25 11.11
C LEU A 646 -16.83 13.95 11.42
N GLN A 647 -15.81 13.79 10.58
CA GLN A 647 -14.53 14.47 10.76
C GLN A 647 -14.67 15.99 10.68
N ALA A 648 -15.41 16.49 9.70
CA ALA A 648 -15.69 17.92 9.59
C ALA A 648 -16.42 18.44 10.83
N PHE A 649 -17.42 17.70 11.32
CA PHE A 649 -18.22 18.09 12.47
C PHE A 649 -17.44 18.11 13.79
N VAL A 650 -16.69 17.05 14.10
CA VAL A 650 -15.95 16.92 15.38
C VAL A 650 -14.87 18.01 15.53
N THR A 651 -14.42 18.61 14.43
CA THR A 651 -13.48 19.73 14.45
C THR A 651 -14.13 21.08 14.79
N THR A 652 -15.47 21.16 14.75
CA THR A 652 -16.22 22.37 15.16
C THR A 652 -16.37 22.46 16.68
N GLN A 653 -16.64 23.68 17.17
CA GLN A 653 -16.90 23.89 18.59
C GLN A 653 -18.18 23.15 19.03
N GLU A 654 -19.20 23.09 18.15
CA GLU A 654 -20.45 22.39 18.42
C GLU A 654 -20.25 20.88 18.54
N GLY A 655 -19.43 20.28 17.62
CA GLY A 655 -19.09 18.86 17.62
C GLY A 655 -18.31 18.46 18.87
N ALA A 656 -17.30 19.26 19.25
CA ALA A 656 -16.50 19.02 20.46
C ALA A 656 -17.38 19.05 21.74
N ASN A 657 -18.34 19.99 21.80
CA ASN A 657 -19.24 20.12 22.94
C ASN A 657 -20.27 18.98 22.99
N LEU A 658 -20.84 18.58 21.83
CA LEU A 658 -21.75 17.42 21.76
C LEU A 658 -21.03 16.14 22.22
N LEU A 659 -19.78 15.94 21.82
CA LEU A 659 -18.96 14.81 22.25
C LEU A 659 -18.72 14.82 23.77
N ALA A 660 -18.48 15.99 24.36
CA ALA A 660 -18.32 16.13 25.82
C ALA A 660 -19.63 15.79 26.56
N GLY A 661 -20.77 16.28 26.07
CA GLY A 661 -22.10 15.95 26.58
C GLY A 661 -22.40 14.46 26.49
N TYR A 662 -22.08 13.85 25.35
CA TYR A 662 -22.23 12.41 25.12
C TYR A 662 -21.39 11.58 26.12
N LYS A 663 -20.11 11.91 26.31
CA LYS A 663 -19.23 11.20 27.26
C LYS A 663 -19.75 11.27 28.68
N ARG A 664 -20.33 12.40 29.07
CA ARG A 664 -20.94 12.56 30.38
C ARG A 664 -22.17 11.68 30.55
N ALA A 665 -23.09 11.68 29.55
CA ALA A 665 -24.26 10.82 29.54
C ALA A 665 -23.89 9.33 29.58
N ALA A 666 -22.96 8.90 28.73
CA ALA A 666 -22.50 7.52 28.65
C ALA A 666 -21.89 7.02 29.98
N ASN A 667 -21.09 7.86 30.66
CA ASN A 667 -20.51 7.53 31.96
C ASN A 667 -21.59 7.34 33.04
N ILE A 668 -22.64 8.15 33.05
CA ILE A 668 -23.76 8.03 34.00
C ILE A 668 -24.54 6.75 33.73
N LEU A 669 -24.85 6.44 32.47
CA LEU A 669 -25.54 5.22 32.09
C LEU A 669 -24.71 3.97 32.49
N LYS A 670 -23.41 3.97 32.24
CA LYS A 670 -22.48 2.88 32.61
C LYS A 670 -22.41 2.67 34.13
N ALA A 671 -22.38 3.73 34.92
CA ALA A 671 -22.37 3.64 36.37
C ALA A 671 -23.67 3.00 36.91
N ASN A 672 -24.82 3.29 36.29
CA ASN A 672 -26.13 2.74 36.72
C ASN A 672 -26.34 1.28 36.24
N THR A 673 -25.68 0.84 35.15
CA THR A 673 -25.72 -0.57 34.72
C THR A 673 -24.74 -1.47 35.51
N SER A 674 -23.59 -0.95 35.97
CA SER A 674 -22.62 -1.72 36.75
C SER A 674 -23.02 -1.98 38.21
N GLY A 675 -24.03 -1.30 38.72
CA GLY A 675 -24.52 -1.38 40.10
C GLY A 675 -25.59 -2.45 40.39
N LYS A 676 -25.96 -3.26 39.42
CA LYS A 676 -27.01 -4.31 39.58
C LYS A 676 -26.42 -5.64 40.11
N ASN A 677 -26.06 -5.63 41.39
CA ASN A 677 -26.11 -6.81 42.26
C ASN A 677 -27.11 -6.53 43.42
N ASN A 678 -28.35 -6.19 43.10
CA ASN A 678 -29.45 -6.31 44.05
C ASN A 678 -30.78 -6.55 43.29
N ARG A 679 -31.36 -7.70 43.60
CA ARG A 679 -32.60 -8.25 43.08
C ARG A 679 -33.79 -7.29 43.33
N HIS A 680 -34.50 -6.90 42.30
CA HIS A 680 -35.91 -6.62 42.33
C HIS A 680 -36.64 -7.54 41.33
N PRO A 681 -37.67 -8.30 41.78
CA PRO A 681 -38.25 -9.44 41.02
C PRO A 681 -39.30 -9.05 39.98
N GLU A 682 -39.58 -7.81 39.70
CA GLU A 682 -40.70 -7.42 38.85
C GLU A 682 -40.37 -6.79 37.50
N LEU A 683 -39.08 -6.76 37.11
CA LEU A 683 -38.66 -6.31 35.77
C LEU A 683 -38.07 -7.42 34.90
N ASP A 684 -38.27 -8.69 35.31
CA ASP A 684 -37.62 -9.86 34.64
C ASP A 684 -38.59 -10.70 33.79
N SER A 685 -39.69 -10.10 33.33
CA SER A 685 -40.62 -10.76 32.40
C SER A 685 -40.97 -9.91 31.17
N GLY A 686 -39.98 -9.26 30.61
CA GLY A 686 -40.04 -8.61 29.32
C GLY A 686 -38.72 -8.78 28.57
N SER A 687 -38.51 -9.99 28.01
CA SER A 687 -37.54 -10.15 26.93
C SER A 687 -37.94 -9.18 25.83
N ILE A 688 -37.23 -8.05 25.75
CA ILE A 688 -37.30 -7.15 24.60
C ILE A 688 -36.63 -7.95 23.46
N SER A 689 -37.46 -8.59 22.69
CA SER A 689 -37.18 -9.13 21.38
C SER A 689 -36.63 -7.98 20.51
N PRO A 690 -35.69 -8.20 19.60
CA PRO A 690 -35.18 -7.16 18.70
C PRO A 690 -36.24 -6.51 17.79
N ASN A 691 -37.52 -6.88 17.93
CA ASN A 691 -38.70 -6.38 17.22
C ASN A 691 -39.77 -5.73 18.13
N GLY A 692 -39.43 -5.44 19.37
CA GLY A 692 -40.33 -4.64 20.23
C GLY A 692 -40.18 -3.17 19.89
N THR A 693 -41.17 -2.62 19.21
CA THR A 693 -41.26 -1.28 18.68
C THR A 693 -40.97 -0.24 19.77
N SER A 694 -40.12 0.74 19.43
CA SER A 694 -39.85 1.99 20.18
C SER A 694 -41.11 2.81 20.56
N VAL A 695 -42.27 2.37 20.13
CA VAL A 695 -43.60 3.00 20.34
C VAL A 695 -44.00 2.93 21.80
N ASP A 696 -43.81 1.80 22.50
CA ASP A 696 -44.26 1.65 23.89
C ASP A 696 -43.46 2.50 24.89
N ALA A 697 -42.12 2.60 24.65
CA ALA A 697 -41.24 3.42 25.49
C ALA A 697 -41.47 4.91 25.22
N GLN A 698 -41.78 5.26 23.98
CA GLN A 698 -42.07 6.62 23.55
C GLN A 698 -43.45 7.08 24.12
N GLU A 699 -44.44 6.21 24.08
CA GLU A 699 -45.78 6.46 24.64
C GLU A 699 -45.72 6.57 26.16
N TRP A 700 -44.92 5.76 26.86
CA TRP A 700 -44.67 5.90 28.29
C TRP A 700 -43.99 7.23 28.65
N MET A 701 -42.97 7.65 27.91
CA MET A 701 -42.27 8.94 28.14
C MET A 701 -43.19 10.13 27.84
N LEU A 702 -44.04 10.06 26.82
CA LEU A 702 -45.06 11.08 26.53
C LEU A 702 -46.09 11.21 27.65
N LYS A 703 -46.51 10.11 28.26
CA LYS A 703 -47.38 10.11 29.43
C LYS A 703 -46.70 10.75 30.65
N GLN A 704 -45.40 10.52 30.85
CA GLN A 704 -44.67 11.13 31.96
C GLN A 704 -44.51 12.65 31.80
N VAL A 705 -44.28 13.15 30.58
CA VAL A 705 -44.18 14.60 30.29
C VAL A 705 -45.50 15.35 30.59
N GLN A 706 -46.62 14.64 30.57
CA GLN A 706 -47.96 15.20 30.90
C GLN A 706 -48.28 15.20 32.40
N HIS A 707 -47.46 14.59 33.27
CA HIS A 707 -47.64 14.57 34.72
C HIS A 707 -46.96 15.76 35.41
N ASP A 708 -47.58 16.31 36.44
CA ASP A 708 -47.17 17.50 37.23
C ASP A 708 -45.83 17.32 38.01
N GLY A 709 -45.01 16.35 37.67
CA GLY A 709 -43.76 16.05 38.40
C GLY A 709 -42.45 16.17 37.56
N VAL A 710 -42.55 16.47 36.25
CA VAL A 710 -41.40 16.61 35.35
C VAL A 710 -40.96 18.08 35.27
N GLY A 711 -39.68 18.35 35.43
CA GLY A 711 -39.16 19.72 35.39
C GLY A 711 -39.08 20.29 33.98
N GLU A 712 -39.04 21.61 33.86
CA GLU A 712 -38.94 22.31 32.56
C GLU A 712 -37.74 21.87 31.72
N VAL A 713 -36.56 21.64 32.36
CA VAL A 713 -35.30 21.21 31.70
C VAL A 713 -35.47 19.82 31.07
N GLU A 714 -36.20 18.92 31.73
CA GLU A 714 -36.42 17.56 31.22
C GLU A 714 -37.34 17.59 29.99
N VAL A 715 -38.39 18.46 30.03
CA VAL A 715 -39.33 18.63 28.91
C VAL A 715 -38.64 19.26 27.71
N VAL A 716 -37.76 20.25 27.94
CA VAL A 716 -36.98 20.90 26.89
C VAL A 716 -36.06 19.87 26.21
N LEU A 717 -35.36 19.05 27.01
CA LEU A 717 -34.48 18.00 26.43
C LEU A 717 -35.31 16.96 25.67
N PHE A 718 -36.41 16.52 26.17
CA PHE A 718 -37.29 15.55 25.51
C PHE A 718 -37.79 16.05 24.14
N ASN A 719 -38.25 17.29 24.07
CA ASN A 719 -38.75 17.88 22.83
C ASN A 719 -37.58 18.09 21.81
N ALA A 720 -36.42 18.51 22.31
CA ALA A 720 -35.24 18.66 21.46
C ALA A 720 -34.76 17.31 20.88
N LEU A 721 -34.84 16.23 21.66
CA LEU A 721 -34.54 14.88 21.19
C LEU A 721 -35.47 14.42 20.08
N LEU A 722 -36.80 14.64 20.23
CA LEU A 722 -37.77 14.31 19.19
C LEU A 722 -37.50 15.01 17.87
N ASP A 723 -37.21 16.32 17.93
CA ASP A 723 -36.92 17.14 16.76
C ASP A 723 -35.59 16.72 16.10
N ALA A 724 -34.55 16.53 16.92
CA ALA A 724 -33.22 16.16 16.42
C ALA A 724 -33.22 14.76 15.80
N GLU A 725 -33.87 13.77 16.43
CA GLU A 725 -33.97 12.39 15.91
C GLU A 725 -34.68 12.36 14.56
N THR A 726 -35.81 13.07 14.42
CA THR A 726 -36.57 13.14 13.18
C THR A 726 -35.71 13.77 12.07
N LYS A 727 -35.15 14.95 12.32
CA LYS A 727 -34.32 15.66 11.34
C LYS A 727 -33.07 14.91 10.97
N ALA A 728 -32.40 14.25 11.94
CA ALA A 728 -31.23 13.44 11.67
C ALA A 728 -31.59 12.22 10.85
N SER A 729 -32.67 11.51 11.16
CA SER A 729 -33.16 10.35 10.41
C SER A 729 -33.49 10.72 8.96
N ASP A 730 -34.21 11.82 8.74
CA ASP A 730 -34.57 12.32 7.40
C ASP A 730 -33.30 12.70 6.60
N ALA A 731 -32.36 13.37 7.24
CA ALA A 731 -31.10 13.75 6.63
C ALA A 731 -30.23 12.53 6.28
N ILE A 732 -30.19 11.49 7.15
CA ILE A 732 -29.47 10.22 6.89
C ILE A 732 -30.14 9.47 5.72
N ALA A 733 -31.46 9.46 5.64
CA ALA A 733 -32.16 8.83 4.53
C ALA A 733 -31.88 9.52 3.19
N LEU A 734 -31.63 10.82 3.20
CA LEU A 734 -31.18 11.61 2.04
C LEU A 734 -29.65 11.63 1.85
N GLU A 735 -28.91 10.90 2.65
CA GLU A 735 -27.43 10.86 2.66
C GLU A 735 -26.77 12.24 2.92
N ASN A 736 -27.51 13.15 3.49
CA ASN A 736 -26.99 14.45 3.90
C ASN A 736 -26.45 14.37 5.33
N PHE A 737 -25.28 13.75 5.49
CA PHE A 737 -24.68 13.51 6.80
C PHE A 737 -24.26 14.80 7.52
N GLU A 738 -23.96 15.88 6.80
CA GLU A 738 -23.67 17.19 7.38
C GLU A 738 -24.94 17.79 8.03
N ALA A 739 -26.09 17.68 7.37
CA ALA A 739 -27.36 18.08 7.93
C ALA A 739 -27.78 17.22 9.14
N ALA A 740 -27.52 15.91 9.09
CA ALA A 740 -27.70 15.01 10.22
C ALA A 740 -26.89 15.41 11.45
N MET A 741 -25.60 15.72 11.25
CA MET A 741 -24.71 16.22 12.31
C MET A 741 -25.20 17.56 12.88
N SER A 742 -25.64 18.46 12.01
CA SER A 742 -26.18 19.77 12.41
C SER A 742 -27.47 19.63 13.20
N ALA A 743 -28.34 18.69 12.84
CA ALA A 743 -29.56 18.39 13.60
C ALA A 743 -29.25 17.88 15.02
N LEU A 744 -28.24 17.01 15.15
CA LEU A 744 -27.79 16.51 16.45
C LEU A 744 -27.06 17.58 17.28
N ALA A 745 -26.41 18.55 16.67
CA ALA A 745 -25.78 19.67 17.37
C ALA A 745 -26.76 20.51 18.20
N ILE A 746 -28.04 20.57 17.80
CA ILE A 746 -29.09 21.27 18.53
C ILE A 746 -29.26 20.72 19.97
N LEU A 747 -28.91 19.44 20.20
CA LEU A 747 -29.02 18.79 21.50
C LEU A 747 -28.02 19.34 22.53
N ARG A 748 -27.00 20.09 22.10
CA ARG A 748 -25.97 20.66 22.98
C ARG A 748 -26.57 21.48 24.11
N THR A 749 -27.32 22.51 23.78
CA THR A 749 -27.88 23.44 24.79
C THR A 749 -28.81 22.74 25.78
N PRO A 750 -29.77 21.91 25.35
CA PRO A 750 -30.60 21.13 26.26
C PRO A 750 -29.84 20.16 27.15
N ILE A 751 -28.81 19.47 26.63
CA ILE A 751 -28.02 18.51 27.43
C ILE A 751 -27.09 19.22 28.42
N ASP A 752 -26.53 20.38 28.06
CA ASP A 752 -25.72 21.20 28.96
C ASP A 752 -26.58 21.73 30.12
N ALA A 753 -27.80 22.23 29.81
CA ALA A 753 -28.77 22.67 30.82
C ALA A 753 -29.24 21.50 31.73
N PHE A 754 -29.40 20.31 31.16
CA PHE A 754 -29.77 19.10 31.94
C PHE A 754 -28.67 18.71 32.94
N PHE A 755 -27.38 18.96 32.62
CA PHE A 755 -26.26 18.66 33.48
C PHE A 755 -25.77 19.86 34.31
N ASP A 756 -26.37 21.03 34.18
CA ASP A 756 -25.95 22.22 34.92
C ASP A 756 -25.97 21.99 36.44
N LYS A 757 -25.05 22.58 37.17
CA LYS A 757 -24.90 22.37 38.62
C LYS A 757 -25.95 23.11 39.43
N GLU A 758 -26.47 24.24 38.93
CA GLU A 758 -27.36 25.15 39.66
C GLU A 758 -28.84 24.96 39.21
N THR A 759 -29.05 24.76 37.93
CA THR A 759 -30.36 24.70 37.29
C THR A 759 -30.72 23.31 36.72
N GLY A 760 -29.77 22.39 36.60
CA GLY A 760 -29.94 21.05 36.05
C GLY A 760 -30.57 20.07 37.06
N VAL A 761 -30.68 18.80 36.59
CA VAL A 761 -31.35 17.74 37.36
C VAL A 761 -30.37 16.75 37.96
N MET A 762 -30.64 16.23 39.14
CA MET A 762 -29.91 15.11 39.73
C MET A 762 -30.41 13.82 39.08
N VAL A 763 -29.65 13.23 38.20
CA VAL A 763 -30.05 12.00 37.44
C VAL A 763 -30.38 10.85 38.39
N ASN A 764 -29.62 10.64 39.44
CA ASN A 764 -29.81 9.59 40.45
C ASN A 764 -30.79 10.13 41.56
N ASP A 765 -32.00 10.53 41.16
CA ASP A 765 -33.04 10.98 42.07
C ASP A 765 -33.46 9.83 43.01
N PRO A 766 -33.80 10.13 44.29
CA PRO A 766 -34.36 9.15 45.19
C PRO A 766 -35.71 8.58 44.70
N ASP A 767 -36.47 9.38 43.94
CA ASP A 767 -37.71 8.95 43.31
C ASP A 767 -37.39 8.02 42.14
N PRO A 768 -37.86 6.77 42.15
CA PRO A 768 -37.55 5.78 41.14
C PRO A 768 -38.11 6.13 39.77
N ASP A 769 -39.23 6.79 39.68
CA ASP A 769 -39.89 7.15 38.42
C ASP A 769 -39.15 8.31 37.75
N LYS A 770 -38.77 9.33 38.52
CA LYS A 770 -37.94 10.44 38.02
C LYS A 770 -36.59 9.95 37.57
N ARG A 771 -35.94 9.03 38.32
CA ARG A 771 -34.68 8.45 37.93
C ARG A 771 -34.78 7.62 36.64
N ALA A 772 -35.84 6.81 36.52
CA ALA A 772 -36.09 6.02 35.32
C ALA A 772 -36.31 6.91 34.10
N PHE A 773 -37.09 7.98 34.24
CA PHE A 773 -37.31 8.96 33.16
C PHE A 773 -36.06 9.67 32.74
N ARG A 774 -35.20 10.17 33.66
CA ARG A 774 -33.95 10.85 33.39
C ARG A 774 -32.92 9.92 32.74
N LEU A 775 -32.81 8.68 33.19
CA LEU A 775 -31.97 7.67 32.54
C LEU A 775 -32.49 7.32 31.14
N GLY A 776 -33.83 7.30 30.95
CA GLY A 776 -34.45 7.14 29.65
C GLY A 776 -34.11 8.26 28.68
N LEU A 777 -34.10 9.54 29.13
CA LEU A 777 -33.67 10.68 28.32
C LEU A 777 -32.20 10.56 27.89
N LEU A 778 -31.32 10.16 28.83
CA LEU A 778 -29.91 9.98 28.51
C LEU A 778 -29.64 8.79 27.55
N THR A 779 -30.42 7.71 27.69
CA THR A 779 -30.39 6.58 26.78
C THR A 779 -30.80 7.02 25.38
N ARG A 780 -31.89 7.76 25.28
CA ARG A 780 -32.39 8.30 24.01
C ARG A 780 -31.40 9.27 23.37
N PHE A 781 -30.76 10.14 24.17
CA PHE A 781 -29.72 11.03 23.71
C PHE A 781 -28.52 10.24 23.11
N ARG A 782 -28.07 9.20 23.80
CA ARG A 782 -27.06 8.30 23.28
C ARG A 782 -27.46 7.68 21.95
N ASP A 783 -28.69 7.13 21.90
CA ASP A 783 -29.17 6.40 20.73
C ASP A 783 -29.41 7.33 19.54
N ALA A 784 -29.86 8.60 19.77
CA ALA A 784 -29.95 9.63 18.75
C ALA A 784 -28.58 9.93 18.12
N VAL A 785 -27.53 10.09 18.94
CA VAL A 785 -26.16 10.35 18.45
C VAL A 785 -25.60 9.11 17.74
N HIS A 786 -25.94 7.90 18.20
CA HIS A 786 -25.54 6.65 17.58
C HIS A 786 -26.15 6.42 16.18
N GLN A 787 -27.16 7.16 15.76
CA GLN A 787 -27.62 7.09 14.36
C GLN A 787 -26.52 7.44 13.35
N VAL A 788 -25.53 8.22 13.75
CA VAL A 788 -24.49 8.72 12.88
C VAL A 788 -23.15 8.00 13.12
N ALA A 789 -22.74 7.83 14.36
CA ALA A 789 -21.50 7.17 14.73
C ALA A 789 -21.55 6.71 16.20
N ASP A 790 -20.75 5.71 16.56
CA ASP A 790 -20.53 5.35 17.97
C ASP A 790 -19.55 6.34 18.62
N PHE A 791 -20.11 7.36 19.24
CA PHE A 791 -19.31 8.41 19.89
C PHE A 791 -18.51 7.91 21.11
N SER A 792 -18.78 6.67 21.59
CA SER A 792 -17.98 6.10 22.70
C SER A 792 -16.56 5.78 22.30
N ILE A 793 -16.31 5.62 21.01
CA ILE A 793 -15.01 5.26 20.42
C ILE A 793 -14.18 6.51 20.11
N ILE A 794 -14.84 7.68 19.97
CA ILE A 794 -14.16 8.91 19.56
C ILE A 794 -13.29 9.44 20.71
N GLU A 795 -12.00 9.58 20.41
CA GLU A 795 -11.00 10.19 21.30
C GLU A 795 -11.15 11.73 21.31
N GLY A 796 -11.02 12.35 22.47
CA GLY A 796 -11.10 13.82 22.59
C GLY A 796 -11.39 14.29 23.97
#